data_0b0429a5d0c2ec708c65c69aa52b0ef3
#
_entry.id   0b0429a5d0c2ec708c65c69aa52b0ef3
#
_cell.length_a   1.000
_cell.length_b   1.000
_cell.length_c   1.000
_cell.angle_alpha   90.00
_cell.angle_beta   90.00
_cell.angle_gamma   90.00
#
_symmetry.space_group_name_H-M   'P 1'
#
loop_
_entity.id
_entity.type
_entity.pdbx_description
1 polymer ?
#
loop_
_entity_poly.entity_id
_entity_poly.type
_entity_poly.pdbx_seq_one_letter_code
_entity_poly.pdbx_strand_id
1 'polypeptide(L)'
;MGKYYFCLKTVSLRSVLSLLVLILLTSGCGEPLNEIKDSFDIDFDLPSLIEVSVGGEYTFAGANTSSLIDTDDIILESENGISYICPILSIAADSFTISLSNEIKTGYYVLYIKRDNRKKLISKTYINIVEDLDFTPDAGTTVYGVVSADGSPVQGVVVSDGIEVSVTDERGIYQLESEKKWGYVFISIPSGYEVPANGVLPQFYKIMRGDATTLERVDFSLTAVEGQDDYKVLMLGDMHLANRTGDLGQFMNFTEDLNSYRTLHQHEKMYAITLGDMTWDLYWYSNSYALPEYLNTINSQVKGLQIFHTIGNHDYDYKSTDDQDAGSRFTDYIAPMYYSFNIGKVHYVVLDDIDCSNYDGTTSRDYEKRVSLEQLNWLAKDLAYVDKSTPLVVVMHAQVFYPSETEGFKMDHDVLNTTQLLNTLKGYKVHFVTGHTHLSFNVTPEAAVTGRQEVYEHNAGAICASWWWSGHLTPGVHISPDGTPGGYSIWDVNGTDIEWIYKSTGWTEDYQFRSYDLNNVSFSLADVPQMPASVPASVKAKFQRYVDAYPVNTNNEVLINIWNWNSNWTLDVTDENGNKLEAKEVWAYDPLHVAALSVKRFNSSTLTSTPSFITEKFTHFFKVKAVDADTDLVITVRDEFEHEWTELMERPKEFSTEAYRLR
;
A
#
# COMPACT_ATOMS: atom_id res chain seq x y z
N MET A 1 23.33 -10.11 -56.18
CA MET A 1 21.91 -9.75 -56.25
C MET A 1 21.52 -9.19 -54.91
N GLY A 2 21.42 -7.87 -54.84
CA GLY A 2 21.21 -7.13 -53.60
C GLY A 2 19.77 -7.18 -53.15
N LYS A 3 19.59 -7.28 -51.81
CA LYS A 3 18.34 -7.00 -51.17
C LYS A 3 18.48 -5.69 -50.41
N TYR A 4 17.74 -4.68 -50.85
CA TYR A 4 17.56 -3.42 -50.11
C TYR A 4 16.60 -3.66 -48.95
N TYR A 5 17.04 -3.38 -47.72
CA TYR A 5 16.16 -3.24 -46.56
C TYR A 5 15.72 -1.79 -46.43
N PHE A 6 14.45 -1.53 -46.59
CA PHE A 6 13.81 -0.25 -46.25
C PHE A 6 13.67 -0.17 -44.72
N CYS A 7 14.35 0.79 -44.13
CA CYS A 7 14.21 1.15 -42.71
C CYS A 7 13.03 2.13 -42.58
N LEU A 8 11.89 1.65 -42.16
CA LEU A 8 10.76 2.49 -41.74
C LEU A 8 11.06 3.00 -40.32
N LYS A 9 11.43 4.30 -40.22
CA LYS A 9 11.44 4.99 -38.93
C LYS A 9 10.00 5.13 -38.44
N THR A 10 9.67 4.49 -37.34
CA THR A 10 8.44 4.71 -36.61
C THR A 10 8.44 6.13 -36.05
N VAL A 11 7.58 6.98 -36.57
CA VAL A 11 7.27 8.29 -35.98
C VAL A 11 6.41 8.02 -34.71
N SER A 12 6.84 8.52 -33.58
CA SER A 12 6.14 8.28 -32.31
C SER A 12 4.73 8.89 -32.34
N LEU A 13 3.78 8.16 -31.78
CA LEU A 13 2.36 8.56 -31.70
C LEU A 13 2.15 9.91 -30.98
N ARG A 14 3.10 10.31 -30.14
CA ARG A 14 3.09 11.61 -29.44
C ARG A 14 3.21 12.81 -30.38
N SER A 15 4.00 12.68 -31.45
CA SER A 15 4.15 13.77 -32.44
C SER A 15 2.89 13.97 -33.29
N VAL A 16 2.08 12.92 -33.47
CA VAL A 16 0.81 12.99 -34.21
C VAL A 16 -0.31 13.58 -33.32
N LEU A 17 -0.32 13.27 -32.02
CA LEU A 17 -1.31 13.83 -31.08
C LEU A 17 -1.09 15.33 -30.86
N SER A 18 0.17 15.78 -30.76
CA SER A 18 0.49 17.21 -30.64
C SER A 18 0.12 18.00 -31.89
N LEU A 19 0.18 17.36 -33.06
CA LEU A 19 -0.23 18.01 -34.32
C LEU A 19 -1.76 17.99 -34.52
N LEU A 20 -2.47 16.97 -34.01
CA LEU A 20 -3.94 16.91 -34.03
C LEU A 20 -4.60 17.88 -33.03
N VAL A 21 -4.00 18.09 -31.86
CA VAL A 21 -4.48 19.11 -30.90
C VAL A 21 -4.28 20.52 -31.45
N LEU A 22 -3.22 20.76 -32.23
CA LEU A 22 -3.02 22.05 -32.92
C LEU A 22 -4.00 22.29 -34.06
N ILE A 23 -4.55 21.23 -34.71
CA ILE A 23 -5.48 21.34 -35.82
C ILE A 23 -6.95 21.41 -35.37
N LEU A 24 -7.28 20.89 -34.18
CA LEU A 24 -8.64 20.97 -33.61
C LEU A 24 -8.95 22.33 -32.94
N LEU A 25 -7.93 23.18 -32.70
CA LEU A 25 -8.11 24.55 -32.23
C LEU A 25 -8.42 25.58 -33.32
N THR A 26 -8.51 25.15 -34.61
CA THR A 26 -8.72 26.07 -35.73
C THR A 26 -10.08 25.98 -36.43
N SER A 27 -11.07 25.29 -35.88
CA SER A 27 -12.40 25.13 -36.50
C SER A 27 -13.56 25.66 -35.66
N GLY A 28 -13.35 26.70 -34.89
CA GLY A 28 -14.42 27.55 -34.38
C GLY A 28 -14.48 28.84 -35.20
N CYS A 29 -15.60 29.11 -35.89
CA CYS A 29 -15.85 30.40 -36.55
C CYS A 29 -16.01 31.52 -35.52
N GLY A 30 -14.91 32.02 -35.00
CA GLY A 30 -14.69 33.32 -34.42
C GLY A 30 -13.36 33.81 -34.94
N GLU A 31 -13.23 35.08 -35.30
CA GLU A 31 -11.98 35.64 -35.77
C GLU A 31 -10.87 35.28 -34.73
N PRO A 32 -9.70 34.78 -35.18
CA PRO A 32 -8.62 34.45 -34.26
C PRO A 32 -8.21 35.71 -33.55
N LEU A 33 -8.35 35.72 -32.21
CA LEU A 33 -7.73 36.74 -31.37
C LEU A 33 -6.22 36.68 -31.63
N ASN A 34 -5.66 37.68 -32.26
CA ASN A 34 -4.22 37.75 -32.48
C ASN A 34 -3.52 37.84 -31.14
N GLU A 35 -2.56 36.94 -30.86
CA GLU A 35 -1.64 37.13 -29.72
C GLU A 35 -1.02 38.53 -29.81
N ILE A 36 -1.00 39.22 -28.68
CA ILE A 36 -0.35 40.52 -28.56
C ILE A 36 1.16 40.27 -28.60
N LYS A 37 1.77 40.31 -29.80
CA LYS A 37 3.21 40.37 -29.94
C LYS A 37 3.66 41.81 -29.78
N ASP A 38 4.51 42.09 -28.81
CA ASP A 38 5.33 43.31 -28.66
C ASP A 38 4.65 44.64 -28.32
N SER A 39 3.43 44.69 -27.80
CA SER A 39 2.84 45.96 -27.36
C SER A 39 2.61 46.13 -25.86
N PHE A 40 2.91 45.10 -25.07
CA PHE A 40 2.88 45.16 -23.63
C PHE A 40 4.26 44.75 -23.10
N ASP A 41 4.96 45.73 -22.55
CA ASP A 41 6.15 45.52 -21.71
C ASP A 41 5.68 45.29 -20.28
N ILE A 42 4.86 44.26 -20.09
CA ILE A 42 4.36 43.83 -18.79
C ILE A 42 5.20 42.63 -18.37
N ASP A 43 5.92 42.80 -17.29
CA ASP A 43 6.76 41.76 -16.70
C ASP A 43 6.37 41.64 -15.22
N PHE A 44 5.73 40.52 -14.89
CA PHE A 44 5.47 40.11 -13.52
C PHE A 44 5.41 38.56 -13.47
N ASP A 45 5.92 38.05 -12.36
CA ASP A 45 5.83 36.62 -12.08
C ASP A 45 4.44 36.32 -11.53
N LEU A 46 3.70 35.48 -12.24
CA LEU A 46 2.44 34.93 -11.75
C LEU A 46 2.76 33.90 -10.66
N PRO A 47 2.29 34.08 -9.40
CA PRO A 47 2.53 33.11 -8.35
C PRO A 47 1.91 31.75 -8.70
N SER A 48 2.54 30.67 -8.30
CA SER A 48 2.03 29.32 -8.49
C SER A 48 0.70 29.08 -7.78
N LEU A 49 0.47 29.82 -6.68
CA LEU A 49 -0.73 29.79 -5.86
C LEU A 49 -1.24 31.20 -5.59
N ILE A 50 -2.55 31.40 -5.74
CA ILE A 50 -3.31 32.57 -5.33
C ILE A 50 -4.33 32.15 -4.29
N GLU A 51 -4.25 32.68 -3.07
CA GLU A 51 -5.28 32.50 -2.03
C GLU A 51 -6.13 33.76 -1.93
N VAL A 52 -7.44 33.58 -2.02
CA VAL A 52 -8.38 34.70 -2.02
C VAL A 52 -9.77 34.25 -1.56
N SER A 53 -10.52 35.15 -0.91
CA SER A 53 -11.92 34.87 -0.56
C SER A 53 -12.84 34.89 -1.79
N VAL A 54 -14.03 34.32 -1.67
CA VAL A 54 -15.05 34.35 -2.73
C VAL A 54 -15.32 35.79 -3.17
N GLY A 55 -15.09 36.08 -4.45
CA GLY A 55 -15.24 37.44 -4.98
C GLY A 55 -14.29 38.45 -4.42
N GLY A 56 -13.22 38.01 -3.79
CA GLY A 56 -12.19 38.86 -3.17
C GLY A 56 -11.30 39.56 -4.18
N GLU A 57 -10.40 40.39 -3.67
CA GLU A 57 -9.43 41.12 -4.44
C GLU A 57 -8.05 40.50 -4.31
N TYR A 58 -7.28 40.53 -5.41
CA TYR A 58 -5.90 40.06 -5.40
C TYR A 58 -4.96 41.07 -6.07
N THR A 59 -3.83 41.35 -5.42
CA THR A 59 -2.83 42.29 -5.92
C THR A 59 -1.62 41.53 -6.45
N PHE A 60 -1.36 41.67 -7.74
CA PHE A 60 -0.14 41.18 -8.37
C PHE A 60 0.97 42.21 -8.24
N ALA A 61 2.15 41.80 -7.82
CA ALA A 61 3.36 42.60 -7.82
C ALA A 61 4.21 42.29 -9.06
N GLY A 62 4.93 43.28 -9.59
CA GLY A 62 5.82 43.10 -10.72
C GLY A 62 6.28 44.36 -11.36
N ALA A 63 7.32 44.27 -12.19
CA ALA A 63 7.81 45.40 -12.97
C ALA A 63 6.86 45.70 -14.14
N ASN A 64 6.84 46.94 -14.60
CA ASN A 64 6.12 47.41 -15.80
C ASN A 64 4.60 47.19 -15.80
N THR A 65 3.99 47.00 -14.63
CA THR A 65 2.51 46.88 -14.51
C THR A 65 1.82 48.19 -14.93
N SER A 66 2.51 49.33 -14.89
CA SER A 66 2.03 50.62 -15.40
C SER A 66 1.74 50.66 -16.90
N SER A 67 2.12 49.65 -17.66
CA SER A 67 1.73 49.49 -19.08
C SER A 67 0.31 48.94 -19.26
N LEU A 68 -0.31 48.41 -18.20
CA LEU A 68 -1.74 48.11 -18.16
C LEU A 68 -2.57 49.41 -18.23
N ILE A 69 -3.74 49.34 -18.81
CA ILE A 69 -4.72 50.43 -18.85
C ILE A 69 -6.07 49.96 -18.33
N ASP A 70 -6.89 50.87 -17.87
CA ASP A 70 -8.21 50.57 -17.26
C ASP A 70 -9.17 49.79 -18.18
N THR A 71 -8.90 49.78 -19.48
CA THR A 71 -9.70 49.02 -20.48
C THR A 71 -9.15 47.64 -20.78
N ASP A 72 -8.09 47.20 -20.14
CA ASP A 72 -7.60 45.83 -20.27
C ASP A 72 -8.48 44.88 -19.44
N ASP A 73 -8.78 43.72 -20.02
CA ASP A 73 -9.43 42.65 -19.30
C ASP A 73 -8.38 41.66 -18.79
N ILE A 74 -8.41 41.35 -17.51
CA ILE A 74 -7.72 40.19 -16.97
C ILE A 74 -8.67 39.00 -17.07
N ILE A 75 -8.25 37.93 -17.74
CA ILE A 75 -9.06 36.73 -17.97
C ILE A 75 -8.42 35.56 -17.29
N LEU A 76 -9.17 34.88 -16.43
CA LEU A 76 -8.84 33.59 -15.87
C LEU A 76 -9.63 32.49 -16.59
N GLU A 77 -8.93 31.57 -17.24
CA GLU A 77 -9.54 30.49 -17.99
C GLU A 77 -9.30 29.16 -17.25
N SER A 78 -10.37 28.49 -16.84
CA SER A 78 -10.30 27.22 -16.12
C SER A 78 -9.88 26.08 -17.05
N GLU A 79 -9.49 24.94 -16.50
CA GLU A 79 -9.14 23.72 -17.27
C GLU A 79 -10.30 23.20 -18.14
N ASN A 80 -11.53 23.52 -17.76
CA ASN A 80 -12.72 23.18 -18.54
C ASN A 80 -13.04 24.21 -19.65
N GLY A 81 -12.16 25.20 -19.87
CA GLY A 81 -12.31 26.22 -20.90
C GLY A 81 -13.32 27.34 -20.56
N ILE A 82 -13.75 27.46 -19.32
CA ILE A 82 -14.63 28.56 -18.88
C ILE A 82 -13.74 29.77 -18.58
N SER A 83 -14.05 30.92 -19.19
CA SER A 83 -13.31 32.16 -19.00
C SER A 83 -14.07 33.11 -18.08
N TYR A 84 -13.37 33.65 -17.09
CA TYR A 84 -13.85 34.65 -16.15
C TYR A 84 -13.11 35.95 -16.36
N ILE A 85 -13.84 37.05 -16.56
CA ILE A 85 -13.28 38.38 -16.67
C ILE A 85 -13.14 38.95 -15.26
N CYS A 86 -11.94 39.34 -14.88
CA CYS A 86 -11.61 39.92 -13.59
C CYS A 86 -11.27 41.41 -13.76
N PRO A 87 -12.16 42.33 -13.32
CA PRO A 87 -11.93 43.77 -13.48
C PRO A 87 -10.65 44.25 -12.77
N ILE A 88 -9.90 45.12 -13.40
CA ILE A 88 -8.77 45.82 -12.75
C ILE A 88 -9.34 46.94 -11.87
N LEU A 89 -9.00 46.90 -10.59
CA LEU A 89 -9.44 47.87 -9.60
C LEU A 89 -8.45 49.01 -9.45
N SER A 90 -7.16 48.74 -9.57
CA SER A 90 -6.09 49.72 -9.48
C SER A 90 -4.84 49.29 -10.22
N ILE A 91 -4.07 50.26 -10.73
CA ILE A 91 -2.80 50.06 -11.40
C ILE A 91 -1.77 51.01 -10.77
N ALA A 92 -0.64 50.44 -10.33
CA ALA A 92 0.52 51.13 -9.85
C ALA A 92 1.75 50.85 -10.71
N ALA A 93 2.89 51.46 -10.40
CA ALA A 93 4.12 51.28 -11.17
C ALA A 93 4.66 49.84 -11.11
N ASP A 94 4.43 49.18 -10.00
CA ASP A 94 4.99 47.84 -9.63
C ASP A 94 3.92 46.85 -9.15
N SER A 95 2.64 47.20 -9.29
CA SER A 95 1.54 46.33 -8.89
C SER A 95 0.22 46.66 -9.59
N PHE A 96 -0.70 45.72 -9.64
CA PHE A 96 -2.09 45.97 -10.00
C PHE A 96 -3.01 45.06 -9.22
N THR A 97 -4.23 45.51 -8.95
CA THR A 97 -5.23 44.75 -8.18
C THR A 97 -6.41 44.42 -9.08
N ILE A 98 -6.87 43.19 -8.98
CA ILE A 98 -8.09 42.73 -9.65
C ILE A 98 -9.15 42.28 -8.65
N SER A 99 -10.41 42.27 -9.09
CA SER A 99 -11.49 41.62 -8.37
C SER A 99 -11.83 40.29 -9.05
N LEU A 100 -11.91 39.23 -8.28
CA LEU A 100 -12.28 37.90 -8.81
C LEU A 100 -13.80 37.76 -8.86
N SER A 101 -14.30 37.03 -9.85
CA SER A 101 -15.72 36.68 -9.92
C SER A 101 -16.10 35.70 -8.79
N ASN A 102 -17.30 35.87 -8.21
CA ASN A 102 -17.88 34.92 -7.24
C ASN A 102 -18.08 33.50 -7.78
N GLU A 103 -18.00 33.33 -9.10
CA GLU A 103 -18.15 32.03 -9.77
C GLU A 103 -16.85 31.24 -9.86
N ILE A 104 -15.70 31.90 -9.60
CA ILE A 104 -14.39 31.25 -9.58
C ILE A 104 -14.33 30.30 -8.38
N LYS A 105 -13.91 29.07 -8.66
CA LYS A 105 -13.75 28.01 -7.65
C LYS A 105 -12.28 27.65 -7.52
N THR A 106 -11.94 26.98 -6.44
CA THR A 106 -10.61 26.40 -6.25
C THR A 106 -10.24 25.49 -7.43
N GLY A 107 -9.06 25.71 -8.03
CA GLY A 107 -8.58 24.95 -9.18
C GLY A 107 -7.50 25.67 -9.99
N TYR A 108 -7.05 25.04 -11.07
CA TYR A 108 -6.08 25.61 -11.99
C TYR A 108 -6.71 26.56 -13.01
N TYR A 109 -6.02 27.69 -13.24
CA TYR A 109 -6.43 28.71 -14.19
C TYR A 109 -5.23 29.16 -15.01
N VAL A 110 -5.50 29.54 -16.26
CA VAL A 110 -4.53 30.22 -17.12
C VAL A 110 -4.90 31.71 -17.14
N LEU A 111 -3.96 32.57 -16.78
CA LEU A 111 -4.16 34.01 -16.77
C LEU A 111 -3.77 34.59 -18.14
N TYR A 112 -4.66 35.41 -18.68
CA TYR A 112 -4.46 36.19 -19.89
C TYR A 112 -4.74 37.67 -19.62
N ILE A 113 -4.05 38.51 -20.39
CA ILE A 113 -4.39 39.92 -20.52
C ILE A 113 -4.97 40.15 -21.91
N LYS A 114 -6.13 40.78 -21.99
CA LYS A 114 -6.79 41.09 -23.25
C LYS A 114 -6.95 42.62 -23.39
N ARG A 115 -6.52 43.15 -24.52
CA ARG A 115 -6.71 44.54 -24.96
C ARG A 115 -7.32 44.55 -26.35
N ASP A 116 -8.49 45.15 -26.53
CA ASP A 116 -9.27 45.11 -27.76
C ASP A 116 -9.48 43.65 -28.22
N ASN A 117 -9.04 43.30 -29.44
CA ASN A 117 -9.13 41.94 -30.01
C ASN A 117 -7.85 41.11 -29.83
N ARG A 118 -6.89 41.54 -28.98
CA ARG A 118 -5.62 40.84 -28.73
C ARG A 118 -5.58 40.24 -27.35
N LYS A 119 -5.10 39.01 -27.25
CA LYS A 119 -4.99 38.24 -25.98
C LYS A 119 -3.53 37.81 -25.78
N LYS A 120 -2.93 38.16 -24.65
CA LYS A 120 -1.57 37.75 -24.23
C LYS A 120 -1.69 36.71 -23.10
N LEU A 121 -1.08 35.54 -23.31
CA LEU A 121 -0.90 34.52 -22.26
C LEU A 121 0.18 35.02 -21.26
N ILE A 122 -0.09 34.93 -19.99
CA ILE A 122 0.88 35.17 -18.93
C ILE A 122 1.43 33.85 -18.40
N SER A 123 0.66 33.10 -17.64
CA SER A 123 1.07 31.79 -17.11
C SER A 123 -0.13 31.02 -16.54
N LYS A 124 0.14 29.84 -15.96
CA LYS A 124 -0.82 29.04 -15.21
C LYS A 124 -0.61 29.27 -13.71
N THR A 125 -1.70 29.35 -12.95
CA THR A 125 -1.70 29.47 -11.49
C THR A 125 -2.77 28.56 -10.89
N TYR A 126 -2.62 28.19 -9.62
CA TYR A 126 -3.68 27.57 -8.85
C TYR A 126 -4.36 28.62 -7.99
N ILE A 127 -5.69 28.73 -8.07
CA ILE A 127 -6.48 29.63 -7.23
C ILE A 127 -7.12 28.79 -6.14
N ASN A 128 -6.84 29.14 -4.89
CA ASN A 128 -7.46 28.56 -3.70
C ASN A 128 -8.46 29.57 -3.13
N ILE A 129 -9.74 29.24 -3.22
CA ILE A 129 -10.81 30.04 -2.63
C ILE A 129 -10.96 29.65 -1.17
N VAL A 130 -10.68 30.57 -0.27
CA VAL A 130 -10.69 30.36 1.18
C VAL A 130 -11.70 31.29 1.87
N GLU A 131 -12.26 30.83 3.00
CA GLU A 131 -13.02 31.72 3.87
C GLU A 131 -12.09 32.63 4.68
N ASP A 132 -12.53 33.85 4.95
CA ASP A 132 -11.78 34.75 5.84
C ASP A 132 -11.87 34.23 7.28
N LEU A 133 -10.73 33.99 7.92
CA LEU A 133 -10.66 33.42 9.26
C LEU A 133 -10.50 34.49 10.37
N ASP A 134 -10.38 35.76 10.06
CA ASP A 134 -9.92 36.75 11.04
C ASP A 134 -8.68 36.23 11.84
N PHE A 135 -7.68 35.79 11.10
CA PHE A 135 -6.47 35.16 11.63
C PHE A 135 -5.26 35.57 10.80
N THR A 136 -4.18 35.89 11.50
CA THR A 136 -2.89 36.19 10.88
C THR A 136 -1.90 35.13 11.33
N PRO A 137 -1.35 34.32 10.40
CA PRO A 137 -0.34 33.33 10.74
C PRO A 137 0.90 33.95 11.40
N ASP A 138 1.53 33.17 12.28
CA ASP A 138 2.78 33.54 12.93
C ASP A 138 3.92 33.68 11.89
N ALA A 139 4.91 34.50 12.23
CA ALA A 139 6.07 34.68 11.37
C ALA A 139 6.83 33.34 11.21
N GLY A 140 7.13 32.95 9.96
CA GLY A 140 7.75 31.66 9.62
C GLY A 140 6.76 30.61 9.15
N THR A 141 5.47 30.76 9.42
CA THR A 141 4.44 29.86 8.92
C THR A 141 4.40 29.88 7.38
N THR A 142 4.45 28.72 6.77
CA THR A 142 4.32 28.53 5.31
C THR A 142 3.09 27.70 4.96
N VAL A 143 2.55 26.90 5.89
CA VAL A 143 1.30 26.16 5.75
C VAL A 143 0.44 26.36 6.99
N TYR A 144 -0.84 26.66 6.79
CA TYR A 144 -1.82 26.75 7.87
C TYR A 144 -3.19 26.26 7.37
N GLY A 145 -4.13 26.07 8.25
CA GLY A 145 -5.49 25.69 7.87
C GLY A 145 -6.37 25.40 9.05
N VAL A 146 -7.61 25.00 8.74
CA VAL A 146 -8.63 24.64 9.73
C VAL A 146 -8.98 23.18 9.58
N VAL A 147 -9.06 22.48 10.71
CA VAL A 147 -9.67 21.14 10.79
C VAL A 147 -11.05 21.30 11.43
N SER A 148 -12.10 20.87 10.73
CA SER A 148 -13.46 20.96 11.20
C SER A 148 -14.26 19.68 10.99
N ALA A 149 -15.25 19.43 11.83
CA ALA A 149 -16.25 18.38 11.67
C ALA A 149 -17.63 18.99 11.67
N ASP A 150 -18.40 18.74 10.61
CA ASP A 150 -19.77 19.29 10.45
C ASP A 150 -19.86 20.81 10.67
N GLY A 151 -18.83 21.53 10.22
CA GLY A 151 -18.71 23.00 10.38
C GLY A 151 -18.27 23.47 11.76
N SER A 152 -17.98 22.57 12.70
CA SER A 152 -17.43 22.90 14.02
C SER A 152 -15.92 22.65 14.06
N PRO A 153 -15.10 23.53 14.69
CA PRO A 153 -13.67 23.32 14.79
C PRO A 153 -13.34 22.06 15.63
N VAL A 154 -12.27 21.37 15.26
CA VAL A 154 -11.76 20.21 16.00
C VAL A 154 -10.38 20.54 16.56
N GLN A 155 -10.30 20.65 17.88
CA GLN A 155 -9.06 20.88 18.62
C GLN A 155 -8.26 19.60 18.83
N GLY A 156 -6.92 19.70 18.86
CA GLY A 156 -6.04 18.59 19.24
C GLY A 156 -5.73 17.64 18.07
N VAL A 157 -6.06 18.00 16.85
CA VAL A 157 -5.71 17.20 15.67
C VAL A 157 -4.25 17.41 15.32
N VAL A 158 -3.48 16.34 15.25
CA VAL A 158 -2.09 16.36 14.82
C VAL A 158 -2.03 16.54 13.30
N VAL A 159 -1.24 17.48 12.84
CA VAL A 159 -1.05 17.81 11.41
C VAL A 159 0.44 17.79 11.09
N SER A 160 0.81 17.23 9.95
CA SER A 160 2.21 17.11 9.55
C SER A 160 2.39 17.22 8.03
N ASP A 161 3.58 17.65 7.60
CA ASP A 161 4.08 17.57 6.23
C ASP A 161 5.03 16.38 6.00
N GLY A 162 5.14 15.49 6.99
CA GLY A 162 6.07 14.37 7.01
C GLY A 162 7.42 14.70 7.68
N ILE A 163 7.68 15.97 8.03
CA ILE A 163 8.90 16.43 8.71
C ILE A 163 8.55 17.21 9.97
N GLU A 164 7.72 18.25 9.82
CA GLU A 164 7.23 19.04 10.92
C GLU A 164 5.86 18.55 11.40
N VAL A 165 5.57 18.77 12.67
CA VAL A 165 4.34 18.36 13.33
C VAL A 165 3.77 19.51 14.12
N SER A 166 2.48 19.77 13.96
CA SER A 166 1.72 20.78 14.69
C SER A 166 0.41 20.20 15.18
N VAL A 167 -0.32 20.95 16.01
CA VAL A 167 -1.62 20.53 16.56
C VAL A 167 -2.62 21.67 16.45
N THR A 168 -3.86 21.35 16.12
CA THR A 168 -4.92 22.36 16.04
C THR A 168 -5.27 22.95 17.40
N ASP A 169 -5.47 24.26 17.44
CA ASP A 169 -5.94 25.03 18.60
C ASP A 169 -7.46 24.85 18.85
N GLU A 170 -8.02 25.61 19.80
CA GLU A 170 -9.46 25.62 20.11
C GLU A 170 -10.37 26.11 18.98
N ARG A 171 -9.81 26.80 18.00
CA ARG A 171 -10.48 27.24 16.75
C ARG A 171 -10.31 26.23 15.62
N GLY A 172 -9.65 25.09 15.87
CA GLY A 172 -9.30 24.10 14.87
C GLY A 172 -8.16 24.53 13.95
N ILE A 173 -7.43 25.61 14.26
CA ILE A 173 -6.37 26.18 13.42
C ILE A 173 -5.04 25.49 13.74
N TYR A 174 -4.30 25.12 12.70
CA TYR A 174 -2.91 24.67 12.79
C TYR A 174 -1.99 25.56 11.97
N GLN A 175 -0.70 25.54 12.27
CA GLN A 175 0.36 26.25 11.57
C GLN A 175 1.60 25.37 11.49
N LEU A 176 2.29 25.36 10.34
CA LEU A 176 3.54 24.63 10.10
C LEU A 176 4.57 25.58 9.45
N GLU A 177 5.81 25.51 9.90
CA GLU A 177 7.00 26.07 9.23
C GLU A 177 7.56 25.00 8.29
N SER A 178 6.85 24.70 7.20
CA SER A 178 7.16 23.64 6.25
C SER A 178 8.07 24.14 5.13
N GLU A 179 9.12 23.38 4.82
CA GLU A 179 9.91 23.55 3.59
C GLU A 179 9.22 22.91 2.36
N LYS A 180 8.05 22.31 2.55
CA LYS A 180 7.26 21.62 1.51
C LYS A 180 8.04 20.57 0.72
N LYS A 181 9.01 19.94 1.36
CA LYS A 181 9.90 18.96 0.74
C LYS A 181 9.13 17.82 0.05
N TRP A 182 8.14 17.26 0.74
CA TRP A 182 7.33 16.13 0.24
C TRP A 182 6.13 16.58 -0.61
N GLY A 183 5.82 17.87 -0.65
CA GLY A 183 4.74 18.43 -1.45
C GLY A 183 3.33 18.11 -0.95
N TYR A 184 3.17 17.58 0.25
CA TYR A 184 1.87 17.29 0.86
C TYR A 184 1.82 17.70 2.34
N VAL A 185 0.61 17.79 2.84
CA VAL A 185 0.30 17.91 4.27
C VAL A 185 -0.83 16.94 4.61
N PHE A 186 -0.78 16.32 5.78
CA PHE A 186 -1.76 15.34 6.23
C PHE A 186 -2.16 15.56 7.69
N ILE A 187 -3.31 15.03 8.07
CA ILE A 187 -3.78 14.96 9.44
C ILE A 187 -3.64 13.52 9.96
N SER A 188 -3.18 13.35 11.20
CA SER A 188 -3.42 12.12 11.95
C SER A 188 -4.88 12.13 12.37
N ILE A 189 -5.73 11.35 11.68
CA ILE A 189 -7.19 11.33 11.94
C ILE A 189 -7.40 11.08 13.42
N PRO A 190 -8.10 11.96 14.16
CA PRO A 190 -8.30 11.77 15.59
C PRO A 190 -9.33 10.68 15.87
N SER A 191 -9.24 10.05 17.04
CA SER A 191 -10.23 9.09 17.54
C SER A 191 -11.65 9.67 17.53
N GLY A 192 -12.62 8.87 17.13
CA GLY A 192 -14.03 9.28 17.02
C GLY A 192 -14.39 10.05 15.74
N TYR A 193 -13.46 10.08 14.76
CA TYR A 193 -13.70 10.74 13.47
C TYR A 193 -13.25 9.86 12.30
N GLU A 194 -13.84 10.17 11.14
CA GLU A 194 -13.44 9.69 9.83
C GLU A 194 -13.25 10.86 8.88
N VAL A 195 -12.54 10.61 7.78
CA VAL A 195 -12.41 11.56 6.66
C VAL A 195 -13.31 11.14 5.51
N PRO A 196 -13.70 12.06 4.60
CA PRO A 196 -14.31 11.68 3.33
C PRO A 196 -13.44 10.68 2.56
N ALA A 197 -14.05 9.83 1.76
CA ALA A 197 -13.34 8.88 0.91
C ALA A 197 -13.55 9.17 -0.58
N ASN A 198 -12.52 9.00 -1.39
CA ASN A 198 -12.59 8.99 -2.84
C ASN A 198 -12.40 7.54 -3.32
N GLY A 199 -13.51 6.86 -3.63
CA GLY A 199 -13.48 5.41 -3.80
C GLY A 199 -13.08 4.73 -2.50
N VAL A 200 -11.96 3.99 -2.50
CA VAL A 200 -11.41 3.35 -1.29
C VAL A 200 -10.42 4.24 -0.53
N LEU A 201 -9.97 5.35 -1.11
CA LEU A 201 -8.93 6.21 -0.53
C LEU A 201 -9.50 7.20 0.49
N PRO A 202 -9.12 7.12 1.77
CA PRO A 202 -9.44 8.15 2.76
C PRO A 202 -8.71 9.45 2.45
N GLN A 203 -9.40 10.59 2.53
CA GLN A 203 -8.90 11.92 2.14
C GLN A 203 -8.30 12.67 3.34
N PHE A 204 -7.30 12.09 3.98
CA PHE A 204 -6.64 12.65 5.16
C PHE A 204 -5.41 13.51 4.82
N TYR A 205 -5.01 13.58 3.54
CA TYR A 205 -3.89 14.39 3.09
C TYR A 205 -4.27 15.24 1.88
N LYS A 206 -3.50 16.27 1.64
CA LYS A 206 -3.66 17.17 0.48
C LYS A 206 -2.30 17.56 -0.08
N ILE A 207 -2.25 17.67 -1.40
CA ILE A 207 -1.05 18.12 -2.12
C ILE A 207 -0.94 19.64 -2.00
N MET A 208 0.20 20.14 -1.58
CA MET A 208 0.53 21.56 -1.55
C MET A 208 0.86 22.06 -2.95
N ARG A 209 0.55 23.33 -3.22
CA ARG A 209 0.68 23.95 -4.55
C ARG A 209 1.68 25.10 -4.60
N GLY A 210 1.93 25.73 -3.46
CA GLY A 210 2.92 26.79 -3.31
C GLY A 210 4.33 26.24 -3.18
N ASP A 211 5.32 27.08 -3.47
CA ASP A 211 6.72 26.80 -3.15
C ASP A 211 7.01 26.93 -1.64
N ALA A 212 8.24 26.63 -1.24
CA ALA A 212 8.67 26.64 0.17
C ALA A 212 8.50 27.99 0.88
N THR A 213 8.37 29.10 0.15
CA THR A 213 8.24 30.45 0.70
C THR A 213 6.81 30.98 0.65
N THR A 214 5.94 30.32 -0.10
CA THR A 214 4.54 30.72 -0.27
C THR A 214 3.73 30.30 0.95
N LEU A 215 3.01 31.23 1.57
CA LEU A 215 2.02 30.90 2.56
C LEU A 215 0.83 30.21 1.89
N GLU A 216 0.42 29.05 2.39
CA GLU A 216 -0.64 28.23 1.80
C GLU A 216 -1.61 27.75 2.87
N ARG A 217 -2.90 27.93 2.60
CA ARG A 217 -3.96 27.43 3.46
C ARG A 217 -4.47 26.07 2.98
N VAL A 218 -4.49 25.09 3.88
CA VAL A 218 -4.96 23.73 3.61
C VAL A 218 -5.92 23.29 4.71
N ASP A 219 -7.21 23.28 4.42
CA ASP A 219 -8.25 22.92 5.38
C ASP A 219 -8.61 21.44 5.28
N PHE A 220 -9.03 20.81 6.39
CA PHE A 220 -9.51 19.42 6.44
C PHE A 220 -10.92 19.33 7.02
N SER A 221 -11.70 18.41 6.47
CA SER A 221 -13.05 18.12 6.95
C SER A 221 -13.11 16.71 7.50
N LEU A 222 -13.69 16.56 8.67
CA LEU A 222 -13.93 15.31 9.38
C LEU A 222 -15.42 15.05 9.50
N THR A 223 -15.79 13.79 9.74
CA THR A 223 -17.12 13.37 10.13
C THR A 223 -17.02 12.64 11.47
N ALA A 224 -17.81 13.03 12.45
CA ALA A 224 -17.86 12.35 13.74
C ALA A 224 -18.45 10.93 13.61
N VAL A 225 -17.85 9.96 14.30
CA VAL A 225 -18.26 8.55 14.28
C VAL A 225 -18.47 8.05 15.71
N GLU A 226 -19.69 7.64 16.03
CA GLU A 226 -19.99 7.05 17.33
C GLU A 226 -19.57 5.57 17.39
N GLY A 227 -19.16 5.08 18.58
CA GLY A 227 -18.86 3.66 18.83
C GLY A 227 -17.67 3.14 18.01
N GLN A 228 -16.64 3.97 17.78
CA GLN A 228 -15.43 3.59 17.04
C GLN A 228 -14.46 2.72 17.88
N ASP A 229 -14.79 2.43 19.12
CA ASP A 229 -13.96 1.57 19.99
C ASP A 229 -14.09 0.07 19.65
N ASP A 230 -15.10 -0.31 18.84
CA ASP A 230 -15.38 -1.68 18.44
C ASP A 230 -15.43 -1.76 16.92
N TYR A 231 -14.44 -2.37 16.30
CA TYR A 231 -14.27 -2.39 14.86
C TYR A 231 -13.35 -3.51 14.38
N LYS A 232 -13.40 -3.80 13.09
CA LYS A 232 -12.49 -4.72 12.41
C LYS A 232 -11.53 -3.99 11.47
N VAL A 233 -10.28 -4.48 11.41
CA VAL A 233 -9.31 -4.05 10.40
C VAL A 233 -8.85 -5.25 9.58
N LEU A 234 -8.93 -5.12 8.27
CA LEU A 234 -8.49 -6.13 7.32
C LEU A 234 -7.08 -5.79 6.84
N MET A 235 -6.12 -6.69 7.07
CA MET A 235 -4.72 -6.53 6.65
C MET A 235 -4.52 -7.23 5.31
N LEU A 236 -4.25 -6.44 4.26
CA LEU A 236 -4.29 -6.84 2.86
C LEU A 236 -2.89 -6.82 2.25
N GLY A 237 -2.17 -7.94 2.27
CA GLY A 237 -0.78 -8.02 1.81
C GLY A 237 -0.62 -8.46 0.35
N ASP A 238 0.39 -7.93 -0.34
CA ASP A 238 1.07 -8.50 -1.50
C ASP A 238 0.15 -8.94 -2.64
N MET A 239 -0.60 -8.02 -3.22
CA MET A 239 -1.56 -8.30 -4.31
C MET A 239 -0.86 -8.57 -5.63
N HIS A 240 0.26 -7.89 -5.92
CA HIS A 240 1.10 -8.04 -7.11
C HIS A 240 0.35 -8.00 -8.44
N LEU A 241 -0.59 -7.09 -8.60
CA LEU A 241 -1.36 -6.95 -9.82
C LEU A 241 -0.48 -6.39 -10.97
N ALA A 242 -0.53 -7.07 -12.12
CA ALA A 242 0.31 -6.73 -13.25
C ALA A 242 -0.37 -6.97 -14.62
N ASN A 243 -1.67 -7.28 -14.61
CA ASN A 243 -2.43 -7.65 -15.80
C ASN A 243 -1.74 -8.78 -16.59
N ARG A 244 -1.40 -9.88 -15.90
CA ARG A 244 -0.73 -11.04 -16.51
C ARG A 244 -1.19 -12.35 -15.86
N THR A 245 -1.12 -13.42 -16.63
CA THR A 245 -1.23 -14.81 -16.16
C THR A 245 -2.51 -15.09 -15.35
N GLY A 246 -3.58 -14.30 -15.59
CA GLY A 246 -4.86 -14.44 -14.91
C GLY A 246 -4.90 -13.86 -13.49
N ASP A 247 -3.93 -13.03 -13.11
CA ASP A 247 -3.85 -12.37 -11.80
C ASP A 247 -5.11 -11.56 -11.46
N LEU A 248 -5.64 -10.78 -12.41
CA LEU A 248 -6.87 -10.02 -12.20
C LEU A 248 -8.08 -10.92 -11.90
N GLY A 249 -8.14 -12.11 -12.54
CA GLY A 249 -9.18 -13.10 -12.25
C GLY A 249 -9.04 -13.72 -10.86
N GLN A 250 -7.81 -13.99 -10.41
CA GLN A 250 -7.56 -14.46 -9.04
C GLN A 250 -7.88 -13.35 -8.02
N PHE A 251 -7.54 -12.11 -8.32
CA PHE A 251 -7.89 -10.97 -7.47
C PHE A 251 -9.40 -10.76 -7.35
N MET A 252 -10.17 -11.04 -8.41
CA MET A 252 -11.64 -11.00 -8.34
C MET A 252 -12.18 -12.02 -7.33
N ASN A 253 -11.63 -13.24 -7.27
CA ASN A 253 -12.03 -14.24 -6.28
C ASN A 253 -11.81 -13.72 -4.85
N PHE A 254 -10.67 -13.03 -4.60
CA PHE A 254 -10.42 -12.39 -3.33
C PHE A 254 -11.45 -11.28 -3.03
N THR A 255 -11.71 -10.40 -3.99
CA THR A 255 -12.66 -9.29 -3.75
C THR A 255 -14.10 -9.77 -3.58
N GLU A 256 -14.50 -10.88 -4.20
CA GLU A 256 -15.78 -11.55 -3.97
C GLU A 256 -15.87 -12.13 -2.55
N ASP A 257 -14.80 -12.78 -2.07
CA ASP A 257 -14.69 -13.29 -0.69
C ASP A 257 -14.75 -12.14 0.33
N LEU A 258 -13.96 -11.08 0.12
CA LEU A 258 -13.96 -9.86 0.93
C LEU A 258 -15.35 -9.22 1.03
N ASN A 259 -16.03 -9.04 -0.10
CA ASN A 259 -17.37 -8.44 -0.13
C ASN A 259 -18.41 -9.34 0.52
N SER A 260 -18.25 -10.66 0.40
CA SER A 260 -19.11 -11.64 1.09
C SER A 260 -18.92 -11.55 2.61
N TYR A 261 -17.67 -11.52 3.07
CA TYR A 261 -17.33 -11.32 4.47
C TYR A 261 -17.95 -10.02 5.01
N ARG A 262 -17.75 -8.91 4.33
CA ARG A 262 -18.33 -7.61 4.71
C ARG A 262 -19.86 -7.61 4.75
N THR A 263 -20.50 -8.38 3.88
CA THR A 263 -21.97 -8.52 3.86
C THR A 263 -22.47 -9.27 5.09
N LEU A 264 -21.73 -10.29 5.55
CA LEU A 264 -22.06 -11.01 6.78
C LEU A 264 -21.90 -10.13 8.02
N HIS A 265 -20.92 -9.21 7.99
CA HIS A 265 -20.55 -8.30 9.07
C HIS A 265 -21.00 -6.84 8.82
N GLN A 266 -22.09 -6.62 8.09
CA GLN A 266 -22.55 -5.31 7.63
C GLN A 266 -22.91 -4.32 8.75
N HIS A 267 -23.06 -4.78 9.98
CA HIS A 267 -23.37 -3.96 11.16
C HIS A 267 -22.11 -3.59 11.98
N GLU A 268 -20.97 -4.14 11.62
CA GLU A 268 -19.69 -3.89 12.27
C GLU A 268 -18.93 -2.81 11.50
N LYS A 269 -18.24 -1.93 12.23
CA LYS A 269 -17.32 -0.97 11.60
C LYS A 269 -16.15 -1.73 11.03
N MET A 270 -15.74 -1.36 9.83
CA MET A 270 -14.67 -2.07 9.14
C MET A 270 -13.80 -1.12 8.35
N TYR A 271 -12.50 -1.28 8.52
CA TYR A 271 -11.44 -0.59 7.80
C TYR A 271 -10.51 -1.60 7.16
N ALA A 272 -9.64 -1.16 6.26
CA ALA A 272 -8.60 -2.01 5.72
C ALA A 272 -7.27 -1.25 5.61
N ILE A 273 -6.17 -2.00 5.66
CA ILE A 273 -4.83 -1.47 5.47
C ILE A 273 -4.10 -2.40 4.50
N THR A 274 -3.49 -1.86 3.44
CA THR A 274 -2.61 -2.67 2.60
C THR A 274 -1.22 -2.76 3.22
N LEU A 275 -0.54 -3.88 2.96
CA LEU A 275 0.82 -4.12 3.45
C LEU A 275 1.89 -3.93 2.35
N GLY A 276 1.58 -3.11 1.33
CA GLY A 276 2.46 -2.89 0.19
C GLY A 276 2.26 -3.92 -0.93
N ASP A 277 3.03 -3.72 -2.01
CA ASP A 277 3.06 -4.57 -3.20
C ASP A 277 1.67 -4.77 -3.84
N MET A 278 0.93 -3.66 -4.01
CA MET A 278 -0.34 -3.66 -4.73
C MET A 278 -0.14 -4.00 -6.21
N THR A 279 0.97 -3.54 -6.78
CA THR A 279 1.34 -3.72 -8.18
C THR A 279 2.61 -4.55 -8.33
N TRP A 280 3.07 -4.71 -9.57
CA TRP A 280 4.38 -5.28 -9.85
C TRP A 280 5.12 -4.41 -10.86
N ASP A 281 6.04 -3.60 -10.38
CA ASP A 281 6.80 -2.56 -11.09
C ASP A 281 7.41 -3.02 -12.44
N LEU A 282 7.91 -4.26 -12.54
CA LEU A 282 8.45 -4.82 -13.79
C LEU A 282 7.45 -4.78 -14.96
N TYR A 283 6.17 -4.74 -14.67
CA TYR A 283 5.10 -4.76 -15.67
C TYR A 283 4.39 -3.41 -15.85
N TRP A 284 4.76 -2.38 -15.09
CA TRP A 284 4.15 -1.06 -15.22
C TRP A 284 4.15 -0.54 -16.65
N TYR A 285 5.28 -0.72 -17.34
CA TYR A 285 5.45 -0.22 -18.70
C TYR A 285 5.08 -1.25 -19.77
N SER A 286 5.43 -2.52 -19.57
CA SER A 286 5.19 -3.58 -20.57
C SER A 286 3.72 -3.96 -20.68
N ASN A 287 2.99 -3.96 -19.59
CA ASN A 287 1.58 -4.35 -19.51
C ASN A 287 0.67 -3.13 -19.33
N SER A 288 1.23 -1.91 -19.21
CA SER A 288 0.49 -0.68 -18.90
C SER A 288 -0.40 -0.86 -17.66
N TYR A 289 0.19 -1.39 -16.59
CA TYR A 289 -0.50 -1.64 -15.33
C TYR A 289 0.37 -1.16 -14.16
N ALA A 290 -0.01 -0.04 -13.57
CA ALA A 290 0.66 0.60 -12.44
C ALA A 290 -0.39 1.03 -11.39
N LEU A 291 -0.03 1.92 -10.49
CA LEU A 291 -0.90 2.38 -9.39
C LEU A 291 -2.26 2.96 -9.84
N PRO A 292 -2.37 3.74 -10.94
CA PRO A 292 -3.68 4.19 -11.42
C PRO A 292 -4.59 3.04 -11.87
N GLU A 293 -4.05 2.01 -12.52
CA GLU A 293 -4.80 0.83 -12.96
C GLU A 293 -5.19 -0.05 -11.76
N TYR A 294 -4.33 -0.16 -10.75
CA TYR A 294 -4.68 -0.77 -9.47
C TYR A 294 -5.87 -0.06 -8.84
N LEU A 295 -5.82 1.27 -8.71
CA LEU A 295 -6.94 2.05 -8.15
C LEU A 295 -8.24 1.85 -8.92
N ASN A 296 -8.19 1.85 -10.24
CA ASN A 296 -9.36 1.57 -11.06
C ASN A 296 -9.92 0.17 -10.77
N THR A 297 -9.03 -0.82 -10.61
CA THR A 297 -9.41 -2.20 -10.33
C THR A 297 -10.06 -2.31 -8.96
N ILE A 298 -9.39 -1.87 -7.88
CA ILE A 298 -9.93 -1.98 -6.51
C ILE A 298 -11.22 -1.18 -6.36
N ASN A 299 -11.28 0.03 -6.90
CA ASN A 299 -12.48 0.89 -6.87
C ASN A 299 -13.65 0.31 -7.66
N SER A 300 -13.42 -0.55 -8.66
CA SER A 300 -14.49 -1.23 -9.37
C SER A 300 -15.11 -2.37 -8.56
N GLN A 301 -14.32 -3.03 -7.72
CA GLN A 301 -14.68 -4.24 -6.99
C GLN A 301 -15.13 -3.97 -5.55
N VAL A 302 -14.53 -2.99 -4.87
CA VAL A 302 -14.77 -2.71 -3.45
C VAL A 302 -15.43 -1.33 -3.31
N LYS A 303 -16.54 -1.25 -2.58
CA LYS A 303 -17.30 -0.01 -2.35
C LYS A 303 -17.53 0.19 -0.86
N GLY A 304 -17.42 1.44 -0.39
CA GLY A 304 -17.76 1.80 0.99
C GLY A 304 -16.84 1.15 2.04
N LEU A 305 -15.57 0.93 1.71
CA LEU A 305 -14.52 0.53 2.62
C LEU A 305 -13.37 1.53 2.46
N GLN A 306 -12.97 2.16 3.54
CA GLN A 306 -11.75 2.96 3.56
C GLN A 306 -10.54 2.03 3.67
N ILE A 307 -9.59 2.19 2.74
CA ILE A 307 -8.37 1.40 2.70
C ILE A 307 -7.18 2.36 2.84
N PHE A 308 -6.45 2.25 3.94
CA PHE A 308 -5.17 2.91 4.15
C PHE A 308 -4.08 2.12 3.43
N HIS A 309 -3.16 2.79 2.76
CA HIS A 309 -2.20 2.11 1.91
C HIS A 309 -0.77 2.29 2.42
N THR A 310 -0.02 1.19 2.40
CA THR A 310 1.42 1.13 2.64
C THR A 310 2.11 0.89 1.31
N ILE A 311 3.23 1.56 1.07
CA ILE A 311 4.04 1.33 -0.14
C ILE A 311 4.88 0.06 0.04
N GLY A 312 5.06 -0.73 -1.03
CA GLY A 312 5.93 -1.90 -1.05
C GLY A 312 6.98 -1.80 -2.16
N ASN A 313 7.99 -2.67 -2.16
CA ASN A 313 9.12 -2.59 -3.10
C ASN A 313 8.70 -2.74 -4.58
N HIS A 314 7.53 -3.28 -4.87
CA HIS A 314 6.97 -3.36 -6.21
C HIS A 314 6.03 -2.20 -6.59
N ASP A 315 5.90 -1.21 -5.71
CA ASP A 315 5.12 0.01 -5.94
C ASP A 315 6.01 1.24 -6.24
N TYR A 316 7.32 1.02 -6.37
CA TYR A 316 8.32 2.01 -6.77
C TYR A 316 8.61 1.98 -8.27
N ASP A 317 8.88 3.13 -8.87
CA ASP A 317 9.30 3.19 -10.28
C ASP A 317 10.77 2.84 -10.44
N TYR A 318 11.06 1.61 -10.91
CA TYR A 318 12.44 1.16 -11.12
C TYR A 318 13.22 1.95 -12.19
N LYS A 319 12.58 2.85 -12.91
CA LYS A 319 13.23 3.75 -13.86
C LYS A 319 13.79 5.02 -13.24
N SER A 320 13.53 5.24 -11.97
CA SER A 320 14.14 6.31 -11.21
C SER A 320 15.55 5.93 -10.73
N THR A 321 16.33 6.93 -10.35
CA THR A 321 17.66 6.80 -9.73
C THR A 321 17.71 7.45 -8.35
N ASP A 322 16.58 7.86 -7.84
CA ASP A 322 16.40 8.57 -6.58
C ASP A 322 15.21 7.97 -5.84
N ASP A 323 15.33 7.75 -4.56
CA ASP A 323 14.33 7.10 -3.73
C ASP A 323 13.01 7.87 -3.70
N GLN A 324 13.07 9.19 -3.49
CA GLN A 324 11.89 10.05 -3.47
C GLN A 324 11.18 10.06 -4.82
N ASP A 325 11.93 10.16 -5.93
CA ASP A 325 11.37 10.15 -7.28
C ASP A 325 10.76 8.78 -7.60
N ALA A 326 11.40 7.68 -7.16
CA ALA A 326 10.89 6.32 -7.35
C ALA A 326 9.52 6.10 -6.67
N GLY A 327 9.31 6.67 -5.46
CA GLY A 327 8.06 6.61 -4.71
C GLY A 327 7.02 7.66 -5.12
N SER A 328 7.37 8.64 -5.97
CA SER A 328 6.51 9.81 -6.26
C SER A 328 5.13 9.44 -6.80
N ARG A 329 5.02 8.38 -7.61
CA ARG A 329 3.72 7.92 -8.12
C ARG A 329 2.79 7.41 -7.02
N PHE A 330 3.33 6.81 -5.97
CA PHE A 330 2.52 6.40 -4.83
C PHE A 330 1.94 7.64 -4.14
N THR A 331 2.75 8.67 -3.92
CA THR A 331 2.30 9.94 -3.33
C THR A 331 1.29 10.68 -4.21
N ASP A 332 1.46 10.65 -5.54
CA ASP A 332 0.57 11.33 -6.47
C ASP A 332 -0.82 10.69 -6.57
N TYR A 333 -0.93 9.37 -6.38
CA TYR A 333 -2.17 8.63 -6.66
C TYR A 333 -2.79 7.98 -5.43
N ILE A 334 -2.02 7.62 -4.41
CA ILE A 334 -2.45 6.74 -3.32
C ILE A 334 -2.45 7.46 -1.98
N ALA A 335 -1.26 7.72 -1.40
CA ALA A 335 -1.10 8.27 -0.05
C ALA A 335 0.31 8.84 0.16
N PRO A 336 0.57 9.63 1.23
CA PRO A 336 1.91 9.85 1.73
C PRO A 336 2.67 8.55 1.95
N MET A 337 3.99 8.54 1.77
CA MET A 337 4.81 7.33 1.94
C MET A 337 4.78 6.85 3.40
N TYR A 338 4.66 7.78 4.34
CA TYR A 338 4.48 7.49 5.77
C TYR A 338 3.54 8.49 6.42
N TYR A 339 2.76 8.05 7.38
CA TYR A 339 1.73 8.84 8.07
C TYR A 339 1.18 8.10 9.29
N SER A 340 0.34 8.78 10.08
CA SER A 340 -0.37 8.18 11.22
C SER A 340 -1.87 8.49 11.19
N PHE A 341 -2.64 7.71 11.92
CA PHE A 341 -4.07 7.94 12.17
C PHE A 341 -4.53 7.15 13.39
N ASN A 342 -5.70 7.51 13.92
CA ASN A 342 -6.31 6.77 15.02
C ASN A 342 -7.64 6.15 14.56
N ILE A 343 -7.91 4.95 15.04
CA ILE A 343 -9.23 4.34 15.03
C ILE A 343 -9.54 3.92 16.46
N GLY A 344 -10.60 4.47 17.05
CA GLY A 344 -10.91 4.23 18.46
C GLY A 344 -9.73 4.55 19.37
N LYS A 345 -9.30 3.56 20.17
CA LYS A 345 -8.22 3.71 21.15
C LYS A 345 -6.86 3.18 20.67
N VAL A 346 -6.71 2.91 19.41
CA VAL A 346 -5.47 2.40 18.81
C VAL A 346 -4.88 3.45 17.88
N HIS A 347 -3.57 3.64 17.99
CA HIS A 347 -2.82 4.53 17.08
C HIS A 347 -2.12 3.70 16.02
N TYR A 348 -2.38 4.02 14.76
CA TYR A 348 -1.81 3.38 13.58
C TYR A 348 -0.72 4.27 13.00
N VAL A 349 0.42 3.68 12.70
CA VAL A 349 1.54 4.33 12.03
C VAL A 349 1.88 3.52 10.79
N VAL A 350 1.85 4.15 9.63
CA VAL A 350 2.34 3.57 8.39
C VAL A 350 3.73 4.12 8.13
N LEU A 351 4.71 3.25 7.93
CA LEU A 351 6.08 3.63 7.60
C LEU A 351 6.48 3.04 6.25
N ASP A 352 7.34 3.77 5.56
CA ASP A 352 8.06 3.30 4.40
C ASP A 352 9.40 2.71 4.85
N ASP A 353 9.58 1.43 4.64
CA ASP A 353 10.78 0.69 5.04
C ASP A 353 11.58 0.13 3.85
N ILE A 354 11.34 0.68 2.66
CA ILE A 354 12.03 0.31 1.41
C ILE A 354 12.86 1.50 0.91
N ASP A 355 14.16 1.40 0.95
CA ASP A 355 15.09 2.41 0.45
C ASP A 355 15.60 2.02 -0.95
N CYS A 356 15.15 2.72 -1.97
CA CYS A 356 15.48 2.50 -3.38
C CYS A 356 16.67 3.33 -3.87
N SER A 357 17.47 3.93 -3.01
CA SER A 357 18.64 4.78 -3.38
C SER A 357 19.65 4.09 -4.27
N ASN A 358 19.65 2.75 -4.32
CA ASN A 358 20.55 1.95 -5.17
C ASN A 358 19.97 1.64 -6.57
N TYR A 359 18.80 2.16 -6.92
CA TYR A 359 18.24 2.00 -8.26
C TYR A 359 19.08 2.74 -9.29
N ASP A 360 19.27 2.12 -10.47
CA ASP A 360 20.09 2.69 -11.56
C ASP A 360 19.24 3.26 -12.72
N GLY A 361 17.93 3.27 -12.57
CA GLY A 361 16.97 3.75 -13.59
C GLY A 361 16.84 2.82 -14.81
N THR A 362 17.47 1.65 -14.81
CA THR A 362 17.47 0.73 -15.95
C THR A 362 17.21 -0.72 -15.58
N THR A 363 18.09 -1.34 -14.83
CA THR A 363 18.08 -2.78 -14.53
C THR A 363 18.23 -3.11 -13.05
N SER A 364 18.96 -2.27 -12.29
CA SER A 364 19.11 -2.47 -10.85
C SER A 364 17.82 -2.08 -10.13
N ARG A 365 17.32 -3.00 -9.33
CA ARG A 365 16.20 -2.85 -8.43
C ARG A 365 16.64 -3.31 -7.03
N ASP A 366 17.88 -2.96 -6.70
CA ASP A 366 18.52 -3.32 -5.43
C ASP A 366 18.11 -2.29 -4.37
N TYR A 367 17.21 -2.68 -3.48
CA TYR A 367 16.72 -1.85 -2.37
C TYR A 367 17.27 -2.37 -1.04
N GLU A 368 17.28 -1.51 -0.05
CA GLU A 368 17.58 -1.87 1.33
C GLU A 368 16.29 -1.81 2.17
N LYS A 369 16.14 -2.75 3.12
CA LYS A 369 15.04 -2.75 4.09
C LYS A 369 15.43 -1.87 5.27
N ARG A 370 14.89 -0.66 5.30
CA ARG A 370 15.32 0.35 6.26
C ARG A 370 14.30 1.50 6.38
N VAL A 371 13.87 1.82 7.58
CA VAL A 371 13.17 3.08 7.86
C VAL A 371 14.19 4.21 7.91
N SER A 372 13.98 5.30 7.19
CA SER A 372 14.91 6.42 7.13
C SER A 372 15.00 7.17 8.46
N LEU A 373 16.14 7.85 8.70
CA LEU A 373 16.30 8.68 9.90
C LEU A 373 15.31 9.85 9.94
N GLU A 374 14.90 10.36 8.80
CA GLU A 374 13.89 11.42 8.70
C GLU A 374 12.54 10.93 9.21
N GLN A 375 12.11 9.73 8.77
CA GLN A 375 10.88 9.12 9.27
C GLN A 375 10.96 8.83 10.79
N LEU A 376 12.10 8.37 11.29
CA LEU A 376 12.28 8.12 12.73
C LEU A 376 12.19 9.42 13.56
N ASN A 377 12.71 10.53 13.02
CA ASN A 377 12.59 11.84 13.65
C ASN A 377 11.15 12.35 13.63
N TRP A 378 10.45 12.19 12.50
CA TRP A 378 9.03 12.50 12.39
C TRP A 378 8.20 11.66 13.36
N LEU A 379 8.41 10.33 13.40
CA LEU A 379 7.71 9.42 14.30
C LEU A 379 7.86 9.83 15.77
N ALA A 380 9.06 10.27 16.17
CA ALA A 380 9.29 10.76 17.52
C ALA A 380 8.48 12.01 17.84
N LYS A 381 8.26 12.92 16.86
CA LYS A 381 7.40 14.10 17.00
C LYS A 381 5.92 13.72 17.07
N ASP A 382 5.47 12.79 16.23
CA ASP A 382 4.09 12.30 16.19
C ASP A 382 3.74 11.61 17.54
N LEU A 383 4.57 10.69 17.99
CA LEU A 383 4.38 9.96 19.25
C LEU A 383 4.47 10.83 20.51
N ALA A 384 4.93 12.07 20.43
CA ALA A 384 4.87 13.01 21.53
C ALA A 384 3.43 13.39 21.94
N TYR A 385 2.47 13.16 21.04
CA TYR A 385 1.04 13.39 21.25
C TYR A 385 0.25 12.11 21.53
N VAL A 386 0.93 10.97 21.65
CA VAL A 386 0.30 9.66 21.89
C VAL A 386 0.63 9.18 23.31
N ASP A 387 -0.39 8.85 24.10
CA ASP A 387 -0.19 8.31 25.45
C ASP A 387 0.51 6.95 25.38
N LYS A 388 1.41 6.68 26.35
CA LYS A 388 2.15 5.41 26.40
C LYS A 388 1.29 4.18 26.64
N SER A 389 0.07 4.36 27.14
CA SER A 389 -0.91 3.27 27.29
C SER A 389 -1.66 2.92 26.01
N THR A 390 -1.54 3.76 24.98
CA THR A 390 -2.17 3.52 23.67
C THR A 390 -1.41 2.42 22.91
N PRO A 391 -2.07 1.33 22.49
CA PRO A 391 -1.46 0.35 21.60
C PRO A 391 -1.06 1.00 20.25
N LEU A 392 0.12 0.63 19.77
CA LEU A 392 0.59 1.04 18.44
C LEU A 392 0.49 -0.12 17.47
N VAL A 393 -0.13 0.12 16.31
CA VAL A 393 -0.06 -0.76 15.17
C VAL A 393 0.83 -0.09 14.12
N VAL A 394 2.05 -0.60 13.96
CA VAL A 394 3.04 -0.06 13.03
C VAL A 394 3.05 -0.93 11.77
N VAL A 395 2.56 -0.37 10.69
CA VAL A 395 2.43 -1.06 9.40
C VAL A 395 3.61 -0.69 8.51
N MET A 396 4.28 -1.71 8.00
CA MET A 396 5.41 -1.59 7.06
C MET A 396 5.29 -2.69 6.00
N HIS A 397 6.03 -2.56 4.92
CA HIS A 397 5.98 -3.60 3.90
C HIS A 397 6.88 -4.79 4.27
N ALA A 398 8.16 -4.56 4.49
CA ALA A 398 9.11 -5.63 4.77
C ALA A 398 9.11 -6.01 6.27
N GLN A 399 9.37 -7.27 6.53
CA GLN A 399 9.43 -7.81 7.89
C GLN A 399 10.68 -7.32 8.64
N VAL A 400 10.50 -6.98 9.92
CA VAL A 400 11.58 -6.60 10.83
C VAL A 400 12.39 -7.81 11.26
N PHE A 401 11.69 -8.89 11.58
CA PHE A 401 12.29 -10.16 12.03
C PHE A 401 11.94 -11.28 11.06
N TYR A 402 12.80 -12.29 10.98
CA TYR A 402 12.58 -13.45 10.12
C TYR A 402 12.89 -14.75 10.86
N PRO A 403 12.11 -15.82 10.65
CA PRO A 403 12.35 -17.12 11.27
C PRO A 403 13.73 -17.70 10.90
N SER A 404 14.38 -18.32 11.88
CA SER A 404 15.69 -18.96 11.74
C SER A 404 15.69 -20.33 12.40
N GLU A 405 16.07 -21.36 11.66
CA GLU A 405 16.13 -22.75 12.15
C GLU A 405 17.09 -22.92 13.36
N THR A 406 18.07 -22.01 13.52
CA THR A 406 19.09 -22.10 14.55
C THR A 406 18.91 -21.11 15.70
N GLU A 407 18.24 -19.97 15.45
CA GLU A 407 18.15 -18.85 16.41
C GLU A 407 16.71 -18.54 16.83
N GLY A 408 15.73 -19.28 16.31
CA GLY A 408 14.31 -18.97 16.41
C GLY A 408 13.93 -17.82 15.48
N PHE A 409 14.41 -16.61 15.77
CA PHE A 409 14.23 -15.44 14.91
C PHE A 409 15.52 -14.62 14.83
N LYS A 410 15.72 -13.94 13.71
CA LYS A 410 16.81 -12.99 13.47
C LYS A 410 16.25 -11.67 12.95
N MET A 411 16.98 -10.58 13.13
CA MET A 411 16.67 -9.30 12.52
C MET A 411 16.93 -9.37 11.01
N ASP A 412 15.99 -8.85 10.22
CA ASP A 412 16.04 -8.89 8.75
C ASP A 412 16.06 -7.51 8.09
N HIS A 413 15.92 -6.45 8.88
CA HIS A 413 16.12 -5.05 8.52
C HIS A 413 17.57 -4.59 8.79
N ASP A 414 17.91 -3.39 8.29
CA ASP A 414 19.13 -2.71 8.70
C ASP A 414 19.20 -2.57 10.23
N VAL A 415 20.21 -3.16 10.84
CA VAL A 415 20.31 -3.30 12.30
C VAL A 415 20.35 -1.95 13.01
N LEU A 416 21.04 -0.96 12.43
CA LEU A 416 21.22 0.34 13.07
C LEU A 416 19.89 1.11 13.12
N ASN A 417 19.22 1.25 12.00
CA ASN A 417 17.95 1.97 11.91
C ASN A 417 16.84 1.25 12.67
N THR A 418 16.80 -0.08 12.62
CA THR A 418 15.84 -0.87 13.39
C THR A 418 16.04 -0.72 14.88
N THR A 419 17.29 -0.65 15.35
CA THR A 419 17.56 -0.37 16.76
C THR A 419 17.04 1.01 17.18
N GLN A 420 17.15 2.01 16.31
CA GLN A 420 16.57 3.34 16.56
C GLN A 420 15.04 3.31 16.55
N LEU A 421 14.43 2.61 15.61
CA LEU A 421 12.98 2.40 15.53
C LEU A 421 12.47 1.80 16.86
N LEU A 422 13.04 0.68 17.31
CA LEU A 422 12.67 0.02 18.55
C LEU A 422 12.88 0.93 19.78
N ASN A 423 13.91 1.78 19.78
CA ASN A 423 14.12 2.76 20.84
C ASN A 423 13.04 3.88 20.83
N THR A 424 12.63 4.34 19.67
CA THR A 424 11.56 5.35 19.53
C THR A 424 10.22 4.80 20.04
N LEU A 425 9.94 3.53 19.75
CA LEU A 425 8.72 2.82 20.14
C LEU A 425 8.74 2.34 21.60
N LYS A 426 9.85 2.48 22.28
CA LYS A 426 10.02 1.95 23.66
C LYS A 426 8.96 2.46 24.63
N GLY A 427 8.37 1.53 25.37
CA GLY A 427 7.35 1.78 26.39
C GLY A 427 5.92 1.79 25.87
N TYR A 428 5.72 1.53 24.59
CA TYR A 428 4.41 1.19 24.03
C TYR A 428 4.26 -0.33 23.89
N LYS A 429 3.01 -0.81 23.82
CA LYS A 429 2.68 -2.12 23.28
C LYS A 429 2.60 -1.97 21.75
N VAL A 430 3.47 -2.66 21.02
CA VAL A 430 3.66 -2.48 19.58
C VAL A 430 3.29 -3.76 18.82
N HIS A 431 2.48 -3.62 17.79
CA HIS A 431 2.21 -4.65 16.81
C HIS A 431 2.77 -4.18 15.45
N PHE A 432 3.90 -4.73 15.01
CA PHE A 432 4.31 -4.63 13.62
C PHE A 432 3.41 -5.51 12.76
N VAL A 433 2.95 -4.97 11.64
CA VAL A 433 2.18 -5.73 10.64
C VAL A 433 2.87 -5.57 9.30
N THR A 434 3.35 -6.69 8.75
CA THR A 434 4.22 -6.70 7.58
C THR A 434 3.77 -7.74 6.55
N GLY A 435 4.23 -7.58 5.30
CA GLY A 435 3.98 -8.48 4.17
C GLY A 435 5.29 -9.01 3.58
N HIS A 436 5.54 -8.73 2.30
CA HIS A 436 6.79 -8.92 1.55
C HIS A 436 7.26 -10.37 1.37
N THR A 437 7.28 -11.15 2.44
CA THR A 437 7.78 -12.54 2.37
C THR A 437 6.82 -13.49 1.67
N HIS A 438 5.54 -13.11 1.62
CA HIS A 438 4.42 -13.97 1.24
C HIS A 438 4.25 -15.22 2.12
N LEU A 439 4.84 -15.24 3.28
CA LEU A 439 4.76 -16.33 4.25
C LEU A 439 3.94 -15.86 5.47
N SER A 440 3.49 -16.79 6.28
CA SER A 440 2.73 -16.46 7.49
C SER A 440 3.53 -16.85 8.73
N PHE A 441 3.89 -15.88 9.56
CA PHE A 441 4.53 -16.14 10.85
C PHE A 441 4.28 -14.98 11.83
N ASN A 442 4.38 -15.28 13.12
CA ASN A 442 4.28 -14.29 14.18
C ASN A 442 5.52 -14.34 15.06
N VAL A 443 5.96 -13.16 15.51
CA VAL A 443 7.01 -12.99 16.52
C VAL A 443 6.37 -12.42 17.76
N THR A 444 6.54 -13.09 18.90
CA THR A 444 5.99 -12.66 20.18
C THR A 444 7.04 -11.93 21.03
N PRO A 445 6.65 -11.16 22.05
CA PRO A 445 7.58 -10.44 22.93
C PRO A 445 8.60 -11.33 23.64
N GLU A 446 8.31 -12.62 23.77
CA GLU A 446 9.18 -13.61 24.40
C GLU A 446 10.38 -13.97 23.52
N ALA A 447 10.30 -13.71 22.22
CA ALA A 447 11.41 -13.96 21.29
C ALA A 447 12.63 -13.12 21.66
N ALA A 448 13.80 -13.73 21.68
CA ALA A 448 15.04 -13.05 22.11
C ALA A 448 15.35 -11.82 21.25
N VAL A 449 14.98 -11.84 19.97
CA VAL A 449 15.25 -10.77 18.98
C VAL A 449 14.53 -9.46 19.33
N THR A 450 13.39 -9.50 20.03
CA THR A 450 12.63 -8.30 20.43
C THR A 450 13.33 -7.49 21.54
N GLY A 451 14.38 -8.01 22.14
CA GLY A 451 15.02 -7.40 23.30
C GLY A 451 14.14 -7.40 24.55
N ARG A 452 13.10 -8.24 24.59
CA ARG A 452 12.09 -8.33 25.65
C ARG A 452 11.28 -7.03 25.83
N GLN A 453 11.07 -6.30 24.76
CA GLN A 453 10.09 -5.23 24.69
C GLN A 453 8.71 -5.83 24.37
N GLU A 454 7.64 -5.11 24.65
CA GLU A 454 6.27 -5.51 24.28
C GLU A 454 6.04 -5.29 22.77
N VAL A 455 6.78 -6.04 21.97
CA VAL A 455 6.79 -5.96 20.51
C VAL A 455 6.36 -7.29 19.93
N TYR A 456 5.30 -7.25 19.15
CA TYR A 456 4.83 -8.34 18.30
C TYR A 456 5.20 -8.02 16.85
N GLU A 457 5.39 -9.03 16.01
CA GLU A 457 5.34 -8.88 14.56
C GLU A 457 4.41 -9.93 13.96
N HIS A 458 3.54 -9.47 13.08
CA HIS A 458 2.60 -10.26 12.31
C HIS A 458 2.98 -10.14 10.84
N ASN A 459 3.74 -11.10 10.31
CA ASN A 459 3.95 -11.20 8.90
C ASN A 459 2.75 -11.90 8.30
N ALA A 460 1.83 -11.12 7.73
CA ALA A 460 0.58 -11.61 7.20
C ALA A 460 0.81 -12.37 5.90
N GLY A 461 0.07 -13.44 5.68
CA GLY A 461 0.05 -14.14 4.40
C GLY A 461 -0.43 -13.23 3.28
N ALA A 462 -0.09 -13.57 2.04
CA ALA A 462 -0.36 -12.75 0.87
C ALA A 462 -1.69 -13.06 0.22
N ILE A 463 -2.37 -12.04 -0.31
CA ILE A 463 -3.48 -12.18 -1.26
C ILE A 463 -2.94 -12.71 -2.59
N CYS A 464 -1.90 -12.12 -3.08
CA CYS A 464 -1.02 -12.45 -4.18
C CYS A 464 -1.66 -13.12 -5.38
N ALA A 465 -2.23 -12.33 -6.26
CA ALA A 465 -2.91 -12.83 -7.45
C ALA A 465 -1.98 -13.47 -8.48
N SER A 466 -0.77 -12.93 -8.70
CA SER A 466 0.10 -13.40 -9.79
C SER A 466 1.41 -14.03 -9.33
N TRP A 467 1.91 -13.70 -8.18
CA TRP A 467 3.18 -14.24 -7.68
C TRP A 467 3.08 -15.72 -7.33
N TRP A 468 2.00 -16.12 -6.74
CA TRP A 468 1.71 -17.51 -6.40
C TRP A 468 1.31 -18.33 -7.63
N TRP A 469 2.27 -18.82 -8.33
CA TRP A 469 2.02 -19.64 -9.51
C TRP A 469 1.29 -20.95 -9.23
N SER A 470 1.10 -21.35 -7.97
CA SER A 470 0.34 -22.55 -7.63
C SER A 470 -1.08 -22.52 -8.21
N GLY A 471 -1.82 -21.42 -8.00
CA GLY A 471 -3.17 -21.28 -8.54
C GLY A 471 -3.22 -21.21 -10.07
N HIS A 472 -2.16 -20.69 -10.72
CA HIS A 472 -2.04 -20.71 -12.16
C HIS A 472 -1.72 -22.12 -12.71
N LEU A 473 -0.78 -22.83 -12.10
CA LEU A 473 -0.35 -24.16 -12.54
C LEU A 473 -1.30 -25.25 -12.09
N THR A 474 -2.00 -25.07 -10.98
CA THR A 474 -2.96 -26.00 -10.38
C THR A 474 -4.20 -25.21 -9.94
N PRO A 475 -5.14 -24.95 -10.86
CA PRO A 475 -6.35 -24.20 -10.55
C PRO A 475 -7.10 -24.77 -9.35
N GLY A 476 -7.50 -23.91 -8.42
CA GLY A 476 -8.15 -24.27 -7.16
C GLY A 476 -7.19 -24.60 -6.01
N VAL A 477 -5.87 -24.56 -6.23
CA VAL A 477 -4.85 -24.69 -5.19
C VAL A 477 -3.98 -23.42 -5.19
N HIS A 478 -4.43 -22.39 -4.50
CA HIS A 478 -3.75 -21.11 -4.38
C HIS A 478 -3.11 -20.99 -3.00
N ILE A 479 -1.83 -21.37 -2.90
CA ILE A 479 -1.08 -21.46 -1.65
C ILE A 479 0.33 -20.92 -1.82
N SER A 480 0.90 -20.44 -0.72
CA SER A 480 2.25 -19.93 -0.62
C SER A 480 3.31 -21.04 -0.46
N PRO A 481 4.62 -20.73 -0.55
CA PRO A 481 5.68 -21.73 -0.39
C PRO A 481 5.68 -22.46 0.96
N ASP A 482 5.16 -21.86 2.01
CA ASP A 482 4.96 -22.46 3.35
C ASP A 482 3.63 -23.24 3.45
N GLY A 483 2.83 -23.26 2.37
CA GLY A 483 1.54 -23.92 2.34
C GLY A 483 0.37 -23.10 2.86
N THR A 484 0.59 -21.90 3.39
CA THR A 484 -0.50 -20.99 3.78
C THR A 484 -1.37 -20.66 2.57
N PRO A 485 -2.70 -20.81 2.62
CA PRO A 485 -3.56 -20.37 1.52
C PRO A 485 -3.45 -18.87 1.27
N GLY A 486 -3.65 -18.42 0.03
CA GLY A 486 -3.81 -17.00 -0.26
C GLY A 486 -4.99 -16.44 0.52
N GLY A 487 -4.80 -15.26 1.16
CA GLY A 487 -5.84 -14.69 2.02
C GLY A 487 -5.40 -13.38 2.68
N TYR A 488 -6.03 -13.04 3.78
CA TYR A 488 -5.83 -11.80 4.53
C TYR A 488 -6.07 -12.02 6.02
N SER A 489 -5.50 -11.15 6.86
CA SER A 489 -5.77 -11.20 8.29
C SER A 489 -6.94 -10.30 8.65
N ILE A 490 -7.77 -10.75 9.58
CA ILE A 490 -8.87 -9.98 10.19
C ILE A 490 -8.45 -9.69 11.61
N TRP A 491 -8.39 -8.42 11.94
CA TRP A 491 -8.12 -7.93 13.26
C TRP A 491 -9.39 -7.42 13.90
N ASP A 492 -9.74 -7.96 15.05
CA ASP A 492 -10.89 -7.56 15.87
C ASP A 492 -10.37 -6.68 17.00
N VAL A 493 -10.85 -5.44 17.07
CA VAL A 493 -10.38 -4.45 18.03
C VAL A 493 -11.54 -4.03 18.93
N ASN A 494 -11.38 -4.24 20.23
CA ASN A 494 -12.32 -3.80 21.25
C ASN A 494 -11.60 -2.93 22.29
N GLY A 495 -11.75 -1.62 22.16
CA GLY A 495 -11.00 -0.66 22.95
C GLY A 495 -9.50 -0.72 22.69
N THR A 496 -8.74 -1.29 23.59
CA THR A 496 -7.29 -1.51 23.49
C THR A 496 -6.90 -2.97 23.29
N ASP A 497 -7.87 -3.86 23.31
CA ASP A 497 -7.68 -5.29 23.10
C ASP A 497 -7.74 -5.58 21.61
N ILE A 498 -6.75 -6.33 21.12
CA ILE A 498 -6.58 -6.66 19.72
C ILE A 498 -6.47 -8.18 19.59
N GLU A 499 -7.37 -8.77 18.81
CA GLU A 499 -7.37 -10.17 18.45
C GLU A 499 -7.23 -10.29 16.93
N TRP A 500 -6.73 -11.40 16.41
CA TRP A 500 -6.55 -11.60 14.98
C TRP A 500 -6.73 -13.06 14.57
N ILE A 501 -7.27 -13.25 13.37
CA ILE A 501 -7.33 -14.55 12.71
C ILE A 501 -6.90 -14.40 11.24
N TYR A 502 -6.53 -15.51 10.62
CA TYR A 502 -6.28 -15.56 9.18
C TYR A 502 -7.52 -16.02 8.43
N LYS A 503 -7.90 -15.30 7.39
CA LYS A 503 -9.02 -15.62 6.51
C LYS A 503 -8.50 -16.07 5.15
N SER A 504 -8.51 -17.38 4.89
CA SER A 504 -8.17 -17.94 3.59
C SER A 504 -9.25 -17.61 2.56
N THR A 505 -8.86 -17.08 1.40
CA THR A 505 -9.78 -16.74 0.31
C THR A 505 -10.59 -17.96 -0.14
N GLY A 506 -11.91 -17.83 -0.14
CA GLY A 506 -12.85 -18.88 -0.52
C GLY A 506 -13.12 -19.95 0.54
N TRP A 507 -12.49 -19.87 1.71
CA TRP A 507 -12.73 -20.77 2.85
C TRP A 507 -13.46 -20.03 3.97
N THR A 508 -14.03 -20.80 4.91
CA THR A 508 -14.54 -20.22 6.17
C THR A 508 -13.39 -19.84 7.11
N GLU A 509 -13.68 -19.07 8.14
CA GLU A 509 -12.71 -18.70 9.18
C GLU A 509 -12.19 -19.90 9.99
N ASP A 510 -12.89 -21.04 9.94
CA ASP A 510 -12.47 -22.28 10.61
C ASP A 510 -11.28 -22.97 9.94
N TYR A 511 -10.90 -22.57 8.72
CA TYR A 511 -9.80 -23.19 7.99
C TYR A 511 -8.45 -22.57 8.39
N GLN A 512 -7.91 -23.03 9.53
CA GLN A 512 -6.69 -22.47 10.13
C GLN A 512 -5.47 -23.40 10.05
N PHE A 513 -5.66 -24.65 9.62
CA PHE A 513 -4.56 -25.60 9.48
C PHE A 513 -4.90 -26.69 8.44
N ARG A 514 -3.90 -27.48 8.06
CA ARG A 514 -4.02 -28.60 7.12
C ARG A 514 -3.19 -29.78 7.60
N SER A 515 -3.74 -30.98 7.50
CA SER A 515 -3.06 -32.23 7.85
C SER A 515 -2.78 -33.10 6.64
N TYR A 516 -1.64 -33.83 6.68
CA TYR A 516 -1.16 -34.70 5.64
C TYR A 516 -0.80 -36.06 6.24
N ASP A 517 -1.35 -37.16 5.68
CA ASP A 517 -0.91 -38.54 5.98
C ASP A 517 0.36 -38.84 5.18
N LEU A 518 1.52 -38.81 5.84
CA LEU A 518 2.81 -38.98 5.17
C LEU A 518 3.02 -40.42 4.61
N ASN A 519 2.22 -41.40 4.98
CA ASN A 519 2.24 -42.72 4.30
C ASN A 519 1.77 -42.60 2.84
N ASN A 520 0.97 -41.58 2.51
CA ASN A 520 0.42 -41.31 1.20
C ASN A 520 1.10 -40.16 0.47
N VAL A 521 2.08 -39.52 1.09
CA VAL A 521 2.89 -38.43 0.47
C VAL A 521 4.23 -39.01 0.03
N SER A 522 4.53 -38.94 -1.25
CA SER A 522 5.85 -39.30 -1.76
C SER A 522 6.17 -38.53 -3.04
N PHE A 523 7.43 -38.23 -3.25
CA PHE A 523 7.94 -37.64 -4.48
C PHE A 523 9.13 -38.45 -5.01
N SER A 524 9.29 -38.42 -6.32
CA SER A 524 10.34 -39.16 -7.02
C SER A 524 10.78 -38.42 -8.29
N LEU A 525 11.90 -38.80 -8.86
CA LEU A 525 12.33 -38.23 -10.16
C LEU A 525 11.35 -38.64 -11.30
N ALA A 526 10.50 -39.65 -11.10
CA ALA A 526 9.48 -40.01 -12.07
C ALA A 526 8.35 -38.99 -12.18
N ASP A 527 8.19 -38.09 -11.20
CA ASP A 527 7.20 -37.00 -11.21
C ASP A 527 7.61 -35.86 -12.14
N VAL A 528 8.88 -35.82 -12.56
CA VAL A 528 9.42 -34.80 -13.45
C VAL A 528 10.06 -35.40 -14.72
N PRO A 529 9.32 -36.20 -15.48
CA PRO A 529 9.87 -36.98 -16.63
C PRO A 529 10.37 -36.07 -17.76
N GLN A 530 9.92 -34.82 -17.84
CA GLN A 530 10.36 -33.86 -18.87
C GLN A 530 11.63 -33.10 -18.48
N MET A 531 12.11 -33.21 -17.23
CA MET A 531 13.36 -32.59 -16.81
C MET A 531 14.52 -33.08 -17.68
N PRO A 532 15.27 -32.19 -18.39
CA PRO A 532 16.33 -32.61 -19.27
C PRO A 532 17.45 -33.33 -18.52
N ALA A 533 18.00 -34.40 -19.12
CA ALA A 533 19.17 -35.10 -18.55
C ALA A 533 20.39 -34.12 -18.43
N SER A 534 20.46 -33.10 -19.29
CA SER A 534 21.53 -32.10 -19.35
C SER A 534 21.40 -30.98 -18.32
N VAL A 535 20.32 -30.93 -17.55
CA VAL A 535 20.14 -29.87 -16.54
C VAL A 535 21.28 -29.93 -15.50
N PRO A 536 21.80 -28.79 -14.99
CA PRO A 536 22.88 -28.79 -14.02
C PRO A 536 22.59 -29.64 -12.78
N ALA A 537 23.65 -30.27 -12.23
CA ALA A 537 23.53 -31.10 -11.03
C ALA A 537 22.94 -30.33 -9.83
N SER A 538 23.24 -29.02 -9.71
CA SER A 538 22.67 -28.14 -8.68
C SER A 538 21.15 -28.00 -8.78
N VAL A 539 20.60 -27.96 -10.01
CA VAL A 539 19.16 -27.89 -10.25
C VAL A 539 18.50 -29.22 -9.88
N LYS A 540 19.12 -30.34 -10.27
CA LYS A 540 18.64 -31.68 -9.85
C LYS A 540 18.64 -31.86 -8.34
N ALA A 541 19.71 -31.36 -7.67
CA ALA A 541 19.82 -31.42 -6.21
C ALA A 541 18.71 -30.61 -5.51
N LYS A 542 18.24 -29.51 -6.12
CA LYS A 542 17.10 -28.72 -5.58
C LYS A 542 15.80 -29.55 -5.60
N PHE A 543 15.53 -30.31 -6.65
CA PHE A 543 14.37 -31.19 -6.68
C PHE A 543 14.55 -32.41 -5.77
N GLN A 544 15.77 -32.97 -5.73
CA GLN A 544 16.08 -34.13 -4.88
C GLN A 544 15.74 -33.91 -3.41
N ARG A 545 15.81 -32.66 -2.90
CA ARG A 545 15.43 -32.32 -1.53
C ARG A 545 13.99 -32.72 -1.19
N TYR A 546 13.06 -32.63 -2.15
CA TYR A 546 11.66 -33.05 -1.94
C TYR A 546 11.54 -34.58 -1.92
N VAL A 547 12.28 -35.26 -2.79
CA VAL A 547 12.35 -36.75 -2.83
C VAL A 547 12.93 -37.28 -1.51
N ASP A 548 13.98 -36.64 -1.00
CA ASP A 548 14.61 -37.03 0.27
C ASP A 548 13.73 -36.73 1.48
N ALA A 549 12.94 -35.64 1.44
CA ALA A 549 12.02 -35.29 2.50
C ALA A 549 10.77 -36.17 2.57
N TYR A 550 10.30 -36.62 1.41
CA TYR A 550 9.08 -37.41 1.29
C TYR A 550 9.31 -38.70 0.45
N PRO A 551 10.11 -39.65 0.95
CA PRO A 551 10.25 -40.95 0.32
C PRO A 551 8.99 -41.79 0.59
N VAL A 552 8.74 -42.79 -0.25
CA VAL A 552 7.72 -43.82 0.07
C VAL A 552 8.04 -44.45 1.42
N ASN A 553 7.08 -44.40 2.34
CA ASN A 553 7.28 -44.91 3.69
C ASN A 553 5.96 -45.44 4.29
N THR A 554 6.07 -46.11 5.44
CA THR A 554 4.98 -46.62 6.27
C THR A 554 5.22 -46.29 7.74
N ASN A 555 5.75 -45.10 8.00
CA ASN A 555 6.14 -44.67 9.34
C ASN A 555 4.94 -44.26 10.20
N ASN A 556 3.75 -44.17 9.62
CA ASN A 556 2.51 -43.69 10.25
C ASN A 556 2.63 -42.26 10.80
N GLU A 557 3.48 -41.43 10.15
CA GLU A 557 3.63 -40.03 10.50
C GLU A 557 2.56 -39.17 9.82
N VAL A 558 2.09 -38.17 10.54
CA VAL A 558 1.20 -37.11 10.03
C VAL A 558 1.95 -35.76 10.16
N LEU A 559 1.87 -34.95 9.13
CA LEU A 559 2.37 -33.61 9.11
C LEU A 559 1.19 -32.63 9.20
N ILE A 560 1.25 -31.71 10.15
CA ILE A 560 0.24 -30.68 10.36
C ILE A 560 0.89 -29.32 10.06
N ASN A 561 0.28 -28.53 9.18
CA ASN A 561 0.68 -27.19 8.82
C ASN A 561 -0.33 -26.22 9.41
N ILE A 562 0.11 -25.35 10.35
CA ILE A 562 -0.74 -24.39 11.07
C ILE A 562 -0.25 -22.99 10.74
N TRP A 563 -0.96 -22.28 9.85
CA TRP A 563 -0.60 -20.89 9.55
C TRP A 563 -0.98 -19.94 10.68
N ASN A 564 -0.31 -18.82 10.80
CA ASN A 564 -0.39 -17.87 11.93
C ASN A 564 0.04 -18.43 13.29
N TRP A 565 0.66 -19.59 13.34
CA TRP A 565 1.16 -20.18 14.58
C TRP A 565 2.11 -19.22 15.32
N ASN A 566 1.97 -19.17 16.64
CA ASN A 566 2.97 -18.59 17.53
C ASN A 566 3.10 -19.44 18.81
N SER A 567 4.07 -19.10 19.67
CA SER A 567 4.40 -19.88 20.87
C SER A 567 3.31 -19.87 21.95
N ASN A 568 2.30 -19.01 21.84
CA ASN A 568 1.18 -18.93 22.80
C ASN A 568 0.03 -19.87 22.39
N TRP A 569 0.07 -20.42 21.18
CA TRP A 569 -0.92 -21.39 20.70
C TRP A 569 -0.65 -22.79 21.26
N THR A 570 -1.67 -23.65 21.24
CA THR A 570 -1.56 -25.05 21.62
C THR A 570 -2.05 -25.98 20.52
N LEU A 571 -1.37 -27.12 20.41
CA LEU A 571 -1.75 -28.21 19.52
C LEU A 571 -1.93 -29.48 20.37
N ASP A 572 -3.15 -30.00 20.42
CA ASP A 572 -3.49 -31.28 20.99
C ASP A 572 -3.85 -32.28 19.90
N VAL A 573 -3.23 -33.46 19.93
CA VAL A 573 -3.56 -34.56 19.01
C VAL A 573 -3.87 -35.82 19.81
N THR A 574 -4.99 -36.43 19.53
CA THR A 574 -5.36 -37.74 20.13
C THR A 574 -5.71 -38.74 19.02
N ASP A 575 -5.60 -40.04 19.35
CA ASP A 575 -6.18 -41.12 18.52
C ASP A 575 -7.69 -41.24 18.74
N GLU A 576 -8.36 -42.10 18.01
CA GLU A 576 -9.80 -42.38 18.12
C GLU A 576 -10.22 -42.93 19.51
N ASN A 577 -9.26 -43.39 20.33
CA ASN A 577 -9.49 -43.87 21.67
C ASN A 577 -9.24 -42.79 22.77
N GLY A 578 -8.86 -41.57 22.31
CA GLY A 578 -8.55 -40.44 23.22
C GLY A 578 -7.15 -40.48 23.81
N ASN A 579 -6.25 -41.33 23.33
CA ASN A 579 -4.85 -41.34 23.79
C ASN A 579 -4.09 -40.17 23.15
N LYS A 580 -3.40 -39.37 23.99
CA LYS A 580 -2.58 -38.26 23.53
C LYS A 580 -1.37 -38.74 22.73
N LEU A 581 -1.11 -38.09 21.61
CA LEU A 581 0.06 -38.30 20.77
C LEU A 581 0.96 -37.07 20.84
N GLU A 582 2.28 -37.28 20.88
CA GLU A 582 3.26 -36.18 20.92
C GLU A 582 3.36 -35.52 19.56
N ALA A 583 3.08 -34.22 19.49
CA ALA A 583 3.31 -33.36 18.34
C ALA A 583 4.67 -32.65 18.49
N LYS A 584 5.53 -32.73 17.47
CA LYS A 584 6.85 -32.10 17.46
C LYS A 584 6.90 -31.05 16.36
N GLU A 585 7.26 -29.83 16.72
CA GLU A 585 7.53 -28.77 15.74
C GLU A 585 8.74 -29.14 14.88
N VAL A 586 8.63 -28.95 13.57
CA VAL A 586 9.64 -29.30 12.58
C VAL A 586 9.70 -28.25 11.47
N TRP A 587 10.88 -28.07 10.90
CA TRP A 587 11.02 -27.36 9.64
C TRP A 587 10.74 -28.32 8.48
N ALA A 588 9.74 -28.02 7.64
CA ALA A 588 9.30 -28.92 6.58
C ALA A 588 9.04 -28.15 5.27
N TYR A 589 8.97 -28.86 4.17
CA TYR A 589 8.38 -28.39 2.91
C TYR A 589 6.89 -28.67 2.94
N ASP A 590 6.04 -27.75 2.49
CA ASP A 590 4.63 -28.07 2.34
C ASP A 590 4.42 -29.06 1.18
N PRO A 591 3.87 -30.27 1.41
CA PRO A 591 3.70 -31.28 0.36
C PRO A 591 2.78 -30.82 -0.76
N LEU A 592 1.72 -30.07 -0.43
CA LEU A 592 0.75 -29.61 -1.42
C LEU A 592 1.39 -28.57 -2.34
N HIS A 593 2.20 -27.64 -1.81
CA HIS A 593 2.93 -26.67 -2.63
C HIS A 593 4.00 -27.35 -3.50
N VAL A 594 4.67 -28.40 -2.99
CA VAL A 594 5.58 -29.22 -3.82
C VAL A 594 4.84 -29.80 -5.00
N ALA A 595 3.67 -30.43 -4.79
CA ALA A 595 2.88 -31.05 -5.84
C ALA A 595 2.24 -30.05 -6.80
N ALA A 596 1.68 -28.97 -6.25
CA ALA A 596 0.93 -27.97 -7.03
C ALA A 596 1.82 -27.06 -7.88
N LEU A 597 3.05 -26.76 -7.42
CA LEU A 597 3.94 -25.82 -8.09
C LEU A 597 5.30 -26.43 -8.43
N SER A 598 6.07 -26.90 -7.43
CA SER A 598 7.47 -27.26 -7.65
C SER A 598 7.63 -28.40 -8.64
N VAL A 599 6.88 -29.48 -8.50
CA VAL A 599 6.86 -30.59 -9.46
C VAL A 599 6.59 -30.10 -10.88
N LYS A 600 5.58 -29.25 -11.04
CA LYS A 600 5.17 -28.75 -12.37
C LYS A 600 6.22 -27.84 -13.00
N ARG A 601 6.91 -27.02 -12.20
CA ARG A 601 7.97 -26.14 -12.69
C ARG A 601 9.26 -26.87 -13.02
N PHE A 602 9.62 -27.90 -12.26
CA PHE A 602 10.76 -28.76 -12.59
C PHE A 602 10.46 -29.70 -13.77
N ASN A 603 9.21 -30.06 -14.00
CA ASN A 603 8.79 -30.95 -15.12
C ASN A 603 8.67 -30.14 -16.43
N SER A 604 9.76 -29.52 -16.89
CA SER A 604 9.83 -28.73 -18.10
C SER A 604 10.98 -29.17 -18.99
N SER A 605 10.70 -29.45 -20.27
CA SER A 605 11.70 -29.82 -21.27
C SER A 605 12.69 -28.68 -21.61
N THR A 606 12.36 -27.44 -21.24
CA THR A 606 13.21 -26.25 -21.45
C THR A 606 13.96 -25.82 -20.20
N LEU A 607 13.92 -26.62 -19.14
CA LEU A 607 14.55 -26.30 -17.86
C LEU A 607 16.07 -26.20 -18.00
N THR A 608 16.65 -25.05 -17.64
CA THR A 608 18.11 -24.78 -17.68
C THR A 608 18.66 -24.32 -16.32
N SER A 609 17.81 -23.81 -15.45
CA SER A 609 18.17 -23.29 -14.11
C SER A 609 17.09 -23.65 -13.10
N THR A 610 17.38 -23.45 -11.82
CA THR A 610 16.38 -23.61 -10.77
C THR A 610 15.20 -22.66 -11.02
N PRO A 611 13.96 -23.15 -11.08
CA PRO A 611 12.79 -22.30 -11.20
C PRO A 611 12.66 -21.38 -9.99
N SER A 612 12.17 -20.16 -10.19
CA SER A 612 11.81 -19.25 -9.09
C SER A 612 10.56 -19.75 -8.33
N PHE A 613 10.41 -19.28 -7.10
CA PHE A 613 9.22 -19.51 -6.24
C PHE A 613 8.91 -20.98 -5.95
N ILE A 614 9.91 -21.86 -5.99
CA ILE A 614 9.77 -23.26 -5.59
C ILE A 614 9.61 -23.35 -4.06
N THR A 615 9.04 -24.47 -3.60
CA THR A 615 8.85 -24.73 -2.16
C THR A 615 10.17 -24.65 -1.40
N GLU A 616 10.20 -23.88 -0.34
CA GLU A 616 11.31 -23.85 0.62
C GLU A 616 10.85 -24.42 1.97
N LYS A 617 11.81 -24.82 2.81
CA LYS A 617 11.48 -25.24 4.19
C LYS A 617 11.06 -24.05 5.00
N PHE A 618 10.04 -24.26 5.83
CA PHE A 618 9.59 -23.24 6.76
C PHE A 618 9.18 -23.85 8.11
N THR A 619 8.98 -23.01 9.11
CA THR A 619 8.46 -23.35 10.43
C THR A 619 6.94 -23.54 10.40
N HIS A 620 6.28 -23.59 11.56
CA HIS A 620 4.84 -23.83 11.80
C HIS A 620 4.29 -25.18 11.30
N PHE A 621 5.18 -26.15 11.12
CA PHE A 621 4.82 -27.54 10.86
C PHE A 621 5.01 -28.40 12.10
N PHE A 622 4.10 -29.35 12.28
CA PHE A 622 4.16 -30.31 13.39
C PHE A 622 4.09 -31.73 12.85
N LYS A 623 4.92 -32.58 13.39
CA LYS A 623 4.92 -34.01 13.05
C LYS A 623 4.40 -34.81 14.23
N VAL A 624 3.46 -35.70 13.94
CA VAL A 624 2.84 -36.63 14.92
C VAL A 624 3.01 -38.04 14.39
N LYS A 625 3.28 -38.98 15.27
CA LYS A 625 3.33 -40.40 14.92
C LYS A 625 2.08 -41.11 15.43
N ALA A 626 1.23 -41.58 14.51
CA ALA A 626 0.10 -42.44 14.83
C ALA A 626 0.53 -43.88 15.16
N VAL A 627 -0.34 -44.61 15.79
CA VAL A 627 -0.07 -46.01 16.21
C VAL A 627 0.03 -46.92 14.97
N ASP A 628 -0.97 -46.83 14.11
CA ASP A 628 -1.07 -47.61 12.88
C ASP A 628 -1.40 -46.76 11.66
N ALA A 629 -1.46 -47.36 10.47
CA ALA A 629 -1.71 -46.64 9.23
C ALA A 629 -3.17 -46.16 9.07
N ASP A 630 -4.08 -46.80 9.79
CA ASP A 630 -5.52 -46.56 9.80
C ASP A 630 -6.05 -45.95 11.09
N THR A 631 -5.16 -45.58 12.02
CA THR A 631 -5.53 -44.86 13.25
C THR A 631 -6.01 -43.47 12.92
N ASP A 632 -7.28 -43.15 13.15
CA ASP A 632 -7.84 -41.81 12.99
C ASP A 632 -7.32 -40.85 14.08
N LEU A 633 -7.17 -39.58 13.73
CA LEU A 633 -6.66 -38.58 14.64
C LEU A 633 -7.68 -37.46 14.84
N VAL A 634 -7.82 -37.04 16.10
CA VAL A 634 -8.48 -35.77 16.42
C VAL A 634 -7.38 -34.73 16.67
N ILE A 635 -7.32 -33.74 15.79
CA ILE A 635 -6.34 -32.65 15.81
C ILE A 635 -7.06 -31.39 16.26
N THR A 636 -6.65 -30.81 17.39
CA THR A 636 -7.24 -29.59 17.95
C THR A 636 -6.17 -28.53 18.10
N VAL A 637 -6.38 -27.38 17.46
CA VAL A 637 -5.54 -26.18 17.53
C VAL A 637 -6.30 -25.12 18.31
N ARG A 638 -5.65 -24.48 19.29
CA ARG A 638 -6.20 -23.32 20.01
C ARG A 638 -5.21 -22.17 19.94
N ASP A 639 -5.73 -20.97 19.65
CA ASP A 639 -4.95 -19.76 19.72
C ASP A 639 -4.92 -19.17 21.14
N GLU A 640 -4.26 -18.01 21.28
CA GLU A 640 -4.16 -17.27 22.54
C GLU A 640 -5.45 -16.53 22.93
N PHE A 641 -6.44 -16.48 22.04
CA PHE A 641 -7.76 -15.84 22.24
C PHE A 641 -8.85 -16.87 22.56
N GLU A 642 -8.48 -18.13 22.80
CA GLU A 642 -9.37 -19.26 23.10
C GLU A 642 -10.23 -19.72 21.90
N HIS A 643 -9.93 -19.29 20.66
CA HIS A 643 -10.54 -19.92 19.49
C HIS A 643 -10.03 -21.37 19.35
N GLU A 644 -10.92 -22.26 18.95
CA GLU A 644 -10.62 -23.68 18.82
C GLU A 644 -11.03 -24.19 17.44
N TRP A 645 -10.10 -24.83 16.76
CA TRP A 645 -10.33 -25.49 15.47
C TRP A 645 -9.98 -26.96 15.57
N THR A 646 -10.91 -27.83 15.14
CA THR A 646 -10.75 -29.28 15.27
C THR A 646 -10.97 -29.98 13.92
N GLU A 647 -10.05 -30.86 13.56
CA GLU A 647 -10.19 -31.81 12.44
C GLU A 647 -10.27 -33.24 12.97
N LEU A 648 -11.30 -34.00 12.55
CA LEU A 648 -11.25 -35.47 12.59
C LEU A 648 -10.56 -35.94 11.30
N MET A 649 -9.29 -36.28 11.40
CA MET A 649 -8.50 -36.80 10.29
C MET A 649 -8.73 -38.29 10.18
N GLU A 650 -9.65 -38.69 9.29
CA GLU A 650 -9.84 -40.11 8.91
C GLU A 650 -8.62 -40.63 8.15
N ARG A 651 -8.11 -41.80 8.50
CA ARG A 651 -6.93 -42.41 7.86
C ARG A 651 -7.23 -43.81 7.32
N PRO A 652 -6.64 -44.20 6.18
CA PRO A 652 -5.63 -43.46 5.39
C PRO A 652 -6.21 -42.24 4.65
N LYS A 653 -5.60 -41.04 4.80
CA LYS A 653 -5.99 -39.80 4.12
C LYS A 653 -5.30 -39.71 2.75
N GLU A 654 -6.08 -39.58 1.68
CA GLU A 654 -5.55 -39.44 0.33
C GLU A 654 -4.71 -38.16 0.18
N PHE A 655 -3.63 -38.25 -0.58
CA PHE A 655 -2.84 -37.09 -0.99
C PHE A 655 -2.91 -36.93 -2.52
N SER A 656 -3.59 -35.85 -2.94
CA SER A 656 -3.58 -35.36 -4.33
C SER A 656 -3.95 -33.89 -4.37
N THR A 657 -3.57 -33.17 -5.42
CA THR A 657 -3.98 -31.76 -5.57
C THR A 657 -5.49 -31.58 -5.65
N GLU A 658 -6.23 -32.61 -6.09
CA GLU A 658 -7.71 -32.59 -6.15
C GLU A 658 -8.36 -32.75 -4.77
N ALA A 659 -7.74 -33.50 -3.85
CA ALA A 659 -8.25 -33.68 -2.48
C ALA A 659 -8.21 -32.40 -1.65
N TYR A 660 -7.30 -31.48 -1.98
CA TYR A 660 -7.11 -30.22 -1.28
C TYR A 660 -7.56 -28.99 -2.10
N ARG A 661 -8.24 -29.22 -3.22
CA ARG A 661 -8.72 -28.16 -4.10
C ARG A 661 -9.95 -27.48 -3.50
N LEU A 662 -9.97 -26.15 -3.57
CA LEU A 662 -11.19 -25.35 -3.31
C LEU A 662 -12.27 -25.73 -4.35
N ARG A 663 -13.48 -26.05 -3.90
CA ARG A 663 -14.60 -26.49 -4.73
C ARG A 663 -15.63 -25.38 -4.93
#